data_780ca2c410cdccc940de39c6c02080a4
#
_entry.id   780ca2c410cdccc940de39c6c02080a4
#
_cell.length_a   1.000
_cell.length_b   1.000
_cell.length_c   1.000
_cell.angle_alpha   90.00
_cell.angle_beta   90.00
_cell.angle_gamma   90.00
#
_symmetry.space_group_name_H-M   'P 1'
#
loop_
_entity.id
_entity.type
_entity.pdbx_description
1 polymer ?
#
loop_
_entity_poly.entity_id
_entity_poly.type
_entity_poly.pdbx_seq_one_letter_code
_entity_poly.pdbx_strand_id
1 'polypeptide(L)'
;MSLVRRAAGPLQAAGWPWQAGGGSRPGRAARVAPWLILGGYLLGAVALAWHLWADPAGRAQVVPANGISHDVDLFAWFLRYEATAIAHGRLPDLVTTAVNAPQGINLMWNTSFLLPGVVFAPLTLLIGPQATLTTLLTLGFAGSAAAMFWVLRRWGASLPAAGLGGAIFGFSPAMRIAAVGHYHLQFAVLLPLIIDALLRLVTGRGRPVRTGIWLGLLTAAQLFIAEEAVALTVCAGLVIVVVLAAARPHDVAGRVRGALAGLATAAGVLLVTAGYPLWVQFHGPLAEHGSPWSLGHFRNRPGDFVNGPSGFLLHSQATVQYLDQHAVRMVEYFAYLGWPMLVVLLVAAVRFWRDLRVRALAVTFAALEAFSLGSRTVVAGGLHYPAALLPWHYLQALPLLNQSLPNRFSLLADGAAAVVLAFSLDLAWGRARESAVGRESAPAGDTQDAGPAAGALQAPAWRKTAALVLLALAIVPIIPLPMPAAAITPTPAGWEQAFSRLHLASGARVLVVPVLPATVMRWQADSAVPFSVISGYCIAPNPVTGRAEICHSGRNRTASYLNDLWLGEQGAAAPSTARLRSTLAYWRPAAVVAVTSRGSRLGRYLSNILGPPTVQDGSVLAWRPVRAPRAIAGGLGTAPNG
;
A
#
# COMPACT_ATOMS: atom_id res chain seq x y z
N MET A 1 -35.50 -48.85 -33.23
CA MET A 1 -35.09 -47.61 -32.55
C MET A 1 -34.90 -47.87 -31.07
N SER A 2 -33.84 -48.52 -30.68
CA SER A 2 -33.46 -48.70 -29.24
C SER A 2 -32.03 -49.24 -29.11
N LEU A 3 -31.02 -48.45 -29.41
CA LEU A 3 -29.62 -48.82 -29.17
C LEU A 3 -28.64 -47.60 -29.16
N VAL A 4 -29.03 -46.49 -28.51
CA VAL A 4 -28.09 -45.39 -28.20
C VAL A 4 -28.49 -44.77 -26.86
N ARG A 5 -28.48 -45.55 -25.78
CA ARG A 5 -28.58 -45.05 -24.40
C ARG A 5 -27.77 -45.95 -23.46
N ARG A 6 -26.44 -46.04 -23.65
CA ARG A 6 -25.52 -46.54 -22.63
C ARG A 6 -24.12 -46.00 -22.95
N ALA A 7 -23.74 -44.86 -22.44
CA ALA A 7 -22.39 -44.44 -22.07
C ALA A 7 -22.37 -42.96 -21.66
N ALA A 8 -23.14 -42.61 -20.64
CA ALA A 8 -22.87 -41.41 -19.85
C ALA A 8 -22.99 -41.80 -18.40
N GLY A 9 -22.00 -42.55 -17.93
CA GLY A 9 -21.77 -42.65 -16.50
C GLY A 9 -21.53 -41.22 -15.98
N PRO A 10 -22.02 -40.88 -14.76
CA PRO A 10 -21.72 -39.57 -14.18
C PRO A 10 -20.21 -39.45 -14.06
N LEU A 11 -19.58 -38.62 -14.87
CA LEU A 11 -18.29 -38.07 -14.61
C LEU A 11 -18.43 -37.36 -13.26
N GLN A 12 -18.01 -38.05 -12.19
CA GLN A 12 -17.92 -37.49 -10.86
C GLN A 12 -17.11 -36.22 -11.02
N ALA A 13 -17.73 -35.07 -10.80
CA ALA A 13 -17.13 -33.76 -10.91
C ALA A 13 -15.91 -33.73 -9.97
N ALA A 14 -14.72 -33.93 -10.52
CA ALA A 14 -13.49 -33.83 -9.76
C ALA A 14 -13.51 -32.46 -9.06
N GLY A 15 -13.62 -32.47 -7.74
CA GLY A 15 -13.77 -31.26 -6.95
C GLY A 15 -12.68 -30.24 -7.26
N TRP A 16 -12.98 -28.95 -7.14
CA TRP A 16 -11.96 -27.92 -7.29
C TRP A 16 -10.82 -28.12 -6.30
N PRO A 17 -9.55 -27.90 -6.74
CA PRO A 17 -8.36 -28.15 -5.90
C PRO A 17 -8.30 -27.28 -4.64
N TRP A 18 -9.14 -26.26 -4.53
CA TRP A 18 -9.27 -25.35 -3.40
C TRP A 18 -10.21 -25.84 -2.28
N GLN A 19 -10.71 -27.06 -2.33
CA GLN A 19 -11.62 -27.59 -1.29
C GLN A 19 -10.81 -28.16 -0.12
N ALA A 20 -11.01 -27.60 1.08
CA ALA A 20 -10.52 -28.22 2.32
C ALA A 20 -11.28 -29.53 2.61
N GLY A 21 -10.56 -30.61 2.89
CA GLY A 21 -11.14 -31.87 3.34
C GLY A 21 -11.73 -31.71 4.75
N GLY A 22 -12.95 -32.25 4.97
CA GLY A 22 -13.48 -32.42 6.32
C GLY A 22 -12.58 -33.42 7.09
N GLY A 23 -11.90 -32.98 8.12
CA GLY A 23 -11.00 -33.81 8.94
C GLY A 23 -11.55 -34.04 10.34
N SER A 24 -11.13 -35.13 10.98
CA SER A 24 -11.33 -35.48 12.39
C SER A 24 -10.95 -34.33 13.34
N ARG A 25 -11.55 -34.28 14.53
CA ARG A 25 -11.25 -33.25 15.55
C ARG A 25 -9.74 -33.20 15.84
N PRO A 26 -9.10 -32.02 15.69
CA PRO A 26 -7.67 -31.88 15.84
C PRO A 26 -7.25 -32.09 17.29
N GLY A 27 -6.16 -32.84 17.54
CA GLY A 27 -5.52 -33.00 18.85
C GLY A 27 -5.04 -31.64 19.43
N ARG A 28 -4.67 -31.60 20.72
CA ARG A 28 -4.27 -30.38 21.44
C ARG A 28 -3.12 -29.62 20.74
N ALA A 29 -2.10 -30.33 20.29
CA ALA A 29 -0.96 -29.76 19.55
C ALA A 29 -1.40 -29.09 18.24
N ALA A 30 -2.32 -29.71 17.49
CA ALA A 30 -2.84 -29.15 16.24
C ALA A 30 -3.72 -27.90 16.44
N ARG A 31 -4.23 -27.68 17.65
CA ARG A 31 -4.98 -26.45 18.01
C ARG A 31 -4.05 -25.31 18.41
N VAL A 32 -2.90 -25.59 19.00
CA VAL A 32 -1.93 -24.57 19.48
C VAL A 32 -1.01 -24.09 18.34
N ALA A 33 -0.60 -24.98 17.44
CA ALA A 33 0.37 -24.67 16.39
C ALA A 33 0.00 -23.47 15.49
N PRO A 34 -1.26 -23.21 15.08
CA PRO A 34 -1.62 -21.99 14.36
C PRO A 34 -1.30 -20.71 15.14
N TRP A 35 -1.57 -20.69 16.45
CA TRP A 35 -1.31 -19.53 17.30
C TRP A 35 0.18 -19.26 17.47
N LEU A 36 1.01 -20.32 17.52
CA LEU A 36 2.46 -20.16 17.53
C LEU A 36 2.98 -19.54 16.23
N ILE A 37 2.41 -19.90 15.06
CA ILE A 37 2.75 -19.30 13.78
C ILE A 37 2.35 -17.80 13.77
N LEU A 38 1.14 -17.48 14.21
CA LEU A 38 0.66 -16.08 14.29
C LEU A 38 1.51 -15.26 15.27
N GLY A 39 1.88 -15.84 16.42
CA GLY A 39 2.82 -15.23 17.37
C GLY A 39 4.19 -15.00 16.74
N GLY A 40 4.68 -15.95 15.94
CA GLY A 40 5.92 -15.83 15.19
C GLY A 40 5.89 -14.68 14.17
N TYR A 41 4.77 -14.47 13.48
CA TYR A 41 4.60 -13.30 12.59
C TYR A 41 4.65 -11.98 13.36
N LEU A 42 3.97 -11.90 14.50
CA LEU A 42 3.99 -10.69 15.32
C LEU A 42 5.40 -10.41 15.84
N LEU A 43 6.09 -11.42 16.36
CA LEU A 43 7.47 -11.28 16.82
C LEU A 43 8.42 -10.88 15.68
N GLY A 44 8.27 -11.46 14.49
CA GLY A 44 9.04 -11.07 13.30
C GLY A 44 8.77 -9.61 12.88
N ALA A 45 7.52 -9.17 12.94
CA ALA A 45 7.15 -7.79 12.63
C ALA A 45 7.71 -6.78 13.66
N VAL A 46 7.65 -7.13 14.95
CA VAL A 46 8.28 -6.31 16.01
C VAL A 46 9.80 -6.28 15.84
N ALA A 47 10.44 -7.43 15.56
CA ALA A 47 11.88 -7.49 15.31
C ALA A 47 12.30 -6.67 14.09
N LEU A 48 11.48 -6.65 13.03
CA LEU A 48 11.73 -5.83 11.84
C LEU A 48 11.61 -4.32 12.15
N ALA A 49 10.69 -3.94 13.03
CA ALA A 49 10.41 -2.56 13.42
C ALA A 49 11.05 -2.17 14.77
N TRP A 50 11.99 -2.95 15.32
CA TRP A 50 12.44 -2.75 16.69
C TRP A 50 13.08 -1.39 16.98
N HIS A 51 13.76 -0.78 15.99
CA HIS A 51 14.31 0.57 16.14
C HIS A 51 13.23 1.65 16.29
N LEU A 52 12.04 1.40 15.71
CA LEU A 52 10.87 2.26 15.88
C LEU A 52 10.25 2.04 17.27
N TRP A 53 10.17 0.79 17.73
CA TRP A 53 9.64 0.45 19.04
C TRP A 53 10.52 0.93 20.21
N ALA A 54 11.81 1.21 19.96
CA ALA A 54 12.70 1.81 20.96
C ALA A 54 12.24 3.23 21.40
N ASP A 55 11.57 3.96 20.49
CA ASP A 55 10.92 5.25 20.75
C ASP A 55 9.80 5.43 19.72
N PRO A 56 8.62 4.84 19.94
CA PRO A 56 7.58 4.77 18.93
C PRO A 56 6.91 6.13 18.63
N ALA A 57 7.04 7.10 19.50
CA ALA A 57 6.51 8.46 19.32
C ALA A 57 7.53 9.42 18.70
N GLY A 58 8.83 9.20 18.95
CA GLY A 58 9.89 10.11 18.53
C GLY A 58 10.73 9.65 17.34
N ARG A 59 10.49 8.44 16.80
CA ARG A 59 11.26 7.89 15.68
C ARG A 59 10.38 7.52 14.49
N ALA A 60 10.95 7.69 13.30
CA ALA A 60 10.36 7.22 12.05
C ALA A 60 11.40 6.46 11.23
N GLN A 61 10.94 5.58 10.34
CA GLN A 61 11.82 4.88 9.40
C GLN A 61 12.44 5.86 8.42
N VAL A 62 13.65 5.56 8.01
CA VAL A 62 14.42 6.38 7.07
C VAL A 62 14.65 5.65 5.75
N VAL A 63 14.72 6.44 4.69
CA VAL A 63 15.31 6.04 3.43
C VAL A 63 16.81 6.29 3.56
N PRO A 64 17.68 5.28 3.38
CA PRO A 64 19.12 5.50 3.38
C PRO A 64 19.51 6.67 2.46
N ALA A 65 20.46 7.48 2.88
CA ALA A 65 20.91 8.71 2.22
C ALA A 65 19.89 9.86 2.08
N ASN A 66 18.60 9.64 2.34
CA ASN A 66 17.56 10.66 2.11
C ASN A 66 16.79 11.07 3.37
N GLY A 67 17.03 10.41 4.49
CA GLY A 67 16.34 10.71 5.74
C GLY A 67 14.91 10.18 5.79
N ILE A 68 14.04 10.81 6.57
CA ILE A 68 12.63 10.42 6.74
C ILE A 68 11.85 10.80 5.48
N SER A 69 11.07 9.86 4.95
CA SER A 69 10.17 10.13 3.82
C SER A 69 9.10 11.16 4.21
N HIS A 70 8.77 12.06 3.30
CA HIS A 70 7.67 13.01 3.47
C HIS A 70 6.32 12.33 3.68
N ASP A 71 6.14 11.11 3.16
CA ASP A 71 4.90 10.32 3.33
C ASP A 71 4.67 9.96 4.81
N VAL A 72 5.73 9.79 5.61
CA VAL A 72 5.59 9.52 7.04
C VAL A 72 4.86 10.67 7.74
N ASP A 73 5.25 11.91 7.44
CA ASP A 73 4.63 13.11 8.01
C ASP A 73 3.18 13.28 7.50
N LEU A 74 2.96 12.98 6.23
CA LEU A 74 1.63 12.98 5.61
C LEU A 74 0.68 11.99 6.31
N PHE A 75 1.09 10.73 6.48
CA PHE A 75 0.26 9.72 7.15
C PHE A 75 0.05 10.02 8.64
N ALA A 76 1.03 10.59 9.33
CA ALA A 76 0.84 11.07 10.70
C ALA A 76 -0.22 12.18 10.77
N TRP A 77 -0.21 13.08 9.78
CA TRP A 77 -1.22 14.12 9.67
C TRP A 77 -2.62 13.55 9.41
N PHE A 78 -2.77 12.59 8.49
CA PHE A 78 -4.05 11.93 8.24
C PHE A 78 -4.62 11.31 9.51
N LEU A 79 -3.82 10.50 10.21
CA LEU A 79 -4.26 9.87 11.47
C LEU A 79 -4.72 10.90 12.51
N ARG A 80 -4.01 12.02 12.66
CA ARG A 80 -4.40 13.08 13.60
C ARG A 80 -5.67 13.79 13.16
N TYR A 81 -5.80 14.10 11.86
CA TYR A 81 -6.98 14.76 11.30
C TYR A 81 -8.24 13.93 11.54
N GLU A 82 -8.17 12.65 11.22
CA GLU A 82 -9.27 11.70 11.39
C GLU A 82 -9.60 11.45 12.86
N ALA A 83 -8.60 11.25 13.70
CA ALA A 83 -8.80 11.09 15.14
C ALA A 83 -9.44 12.34 15.76
N THR A 84 -9.06 13.54 15.30
CA THR A 84 -9.66 14.79 15.77
C THR A 84 -11.15 14.87 15.39
N ALA A 85 -11.51 14.48 14.17
CA ALA A 85 -12.91 14.42 13.74
C ALA A 85 -13.73 13.47 14.63
N ILE A 86 -13.21 12.26 14.86
CA ILE A 86 -13.86 11.25 15.72
C ILE A 86 -14.00 11.76 17.18
N ALA A 87 -12.98 12.44 17.73
CA ALA A 87 -13.05 13.02 19.07
C ALA A 87 -14.19 14.07 19.20
N HIS A 88 -14.56 14.72 18.11
CA HIS A 88 -15.69 15.64 18.04
C HIS A 88 -17.02 14.97 17.63
N GLY A 89 -17.10 13.63 17.64
CA GLY A 89 -18.31 12.88 17.32
C GLY A 89 -18.74 12.95 15.85
N ARG A 90 -17.84 13.23 14.91
CA ARG A 90 -18.14 13.34 13.47
C ARG A 90 -17.19 12.47 12.65
N LEU A 91 -17.61 12.08 11.45
CA LEU A 91 -16.71 11.47 10.47
C LEU A 91 -15.78 12.53 9.89
N PRO A 92 -14.56 12.14 9.44
CA PRO A 92 -13.66 13.04 8.73
C PRO A 92 -14.31 13.61 7.46
N ASP A 93 -14.16 14.91 7.23
CA ASP A 93 -14.58 15.52 5.97
C ASP A 93 -13.68 15.01 4.84
N LEU A 94 -14.27 14.63 3.70
CA LEU A 94 -13.52 14.14 2.54
C LEU A 94 -12.81 15.24 1.75
N VAL A 95 -13.18 16.50 1.97
CA VAL A 95 -12.54 17.69 1.40
C VAL A 95 -12.22 18.65 2.53
N THR A 96 -11.00 19.14 2.58
CA THR A 96 -10.56 19.99 3.69
C THR A 96 -9.62 21.10 3.23
N THR A 97 -9.68 22.24 3.91
CA THR A 97 -8.73 23.36 3.79
C THR A 97 -7.72 23.39 4.94
N ALA A 98 -7.67 22.36 5.78
CA ALA A 98 -6.72 22.28 6.89
C ALA A 98 -5.26 22.30 6.41
N VAL A 99 -5.01 21.82 5.20
CA VAL A 99 -3.73 21.95 4.47
C VAL A 99 -3.98 22.53 3.08
N ASN A 100 -2.93 23.02 2.44
CA ASN A 100 -2.98 23.68 1.12
C ASN A 100 -3.99 24.83 1.05
N ALA A 101 -4.19 25.56 2.15
CA ALA A 101 -5.12 26.70 2.19
C ALA A 101 -4.63 27.85 1.29
N PRO A 102 -5.54 28.58 0.62
CA PRO A 102 -6.99 28.52 0.71
C PRO A 102 -7.66 27.45 -0.17
N GLN A 103 -6.95 26.79 -1.07
CA GLN A 103 -7.51 25.85 -2.03
C GLN A 103 -8.04 24.58 -1.35
N GLY A 104 -7.27 23.98 -0.46
CA GLY A 104 -7.58 22.72 0.19
C GLY A 104 -7.19 21.49 -0.63
N ILE A 105 -7.64 20.34 -0.18
CA ILE A 105 -7.40 19.02 -0.79
C ILE A 105 -8.65 18.14 -0.73
N ASN A 106 -8.76 17.23 -1.68
CA ASN A 106 -9.69 16.12 -1.65
C ASN A 106 -8.96 14.87 -1.11
N LEU A 107 -9.37 14.39 0.06
CA LEU A 107 -8.70 13.27 0.75
C LEU A 107 -8.81 11.96 -0.03
N MET A 108 -9.84 11.78 -0.84
CA MET A 108 -10.00 10.58 -1.68
C MET A 108 -8.96 10.50 -2.80
N TRP A 109 -8.34 11.61 -3.23
CA TRP A 109 -7.22 11.62 -4.18
C TRP A 109 -5.85 11.50 -3.51
N ASN A 110 -5.78 11.66 -2.20
CA ASN A 110 -4.53 11.65 -1.44
C ASN A 110 -4.27 10.32 -0.73
N THR A 111 -5.03 9.26 -1.01
CA THR A 111 -4.93 7.93 -0.36
C THR A 111 -4.84 8.07 1.16
N SER A 112 -5.80 8.77 1.74
CA SER A 112 -5.77 9.32 3.10
C SER A 112 -5.80 8.29 4.22
N PHE A 113 -5.83 6.98 3.92
CA PHE A 113 -5.79 5.92 4.91
C PHE A 113 -6.98 5.95 5.88
N LEU A 114 -8.14 6.42 5.38
CA LEU A 114 -9.34 6.77 6.16
C LEU A 114 -9.81 5.67 7.13
N LEU A 115 -9.90 4.41 6.67
CA LEU A 115 -10.39 3.34 7.54
C LEU A 115 -9.46 3.07 8.73
N PRO A 116 -8.14 2.93 8.55
CA PRO A 116 -7.23 2.82 9.69
C PRO A 116 -7.27 4.04 10.60
N GLY A 117 -7.33 5.26 10.06
CA GLY A 117 -7.39 6.47 10.88
C GLY A 117 -8.64 6.55 11.75
N VAL A 118 -9.80 6.17 11.22
CA VAL A 118 -11.04 6.10 11.99
C VAL A 118 -11.01 4.97 13.03
N VAL A 119 -10.58 3.76 12.63
CA VAL A 119 -10.54 2.58 13.53
C VAL A 119 -9.54 2.79 14.67
N PHE A 120 -8.36 3.35 14.36
CA PHE A 120 -7.29 3.58 15.33
C PHE A 120 -7.32 5.00 15.93
N ALA A 121 -8.40 5.77 15.71
CA ALA A 121 -8.57 7.09 16.32
C ALA A 121 -8.38 7.09 17.85
N PRO A 122 -8.97 6.16 18.64
CA PRO A 122 -8.72 6.11 20.08
C PRO A 122 -7.24 5.93 20.43
N LEU A 123 -6.53 5.08 19.68
CA LEU A 123 -5.10 4.87 19.88
C LEU A 123 -4.31 6.14 19.54
N THR A 124 -4.62 6.79 18.42
CA THR A 124 -3.98 8.04 18.00
C THR A 124 -4.15 9.16 19.02
N LEU A 125 -5.31 9.24 19.66
CA LEU A 125 -5.58 10.21 20.71
C LEU A 125 -4.79 9.91 21.99
N LEU A 126 -4.55 8.62 22.29
CA LEU A 126 -3.85 8.19 23.51
C LEU A 126 -2.32 8.29 23.40
N ILE A 127 -1.74 7.81 22.28
CA ILE A 127 -0.27 7.64 22.14
C ILE A 127 0.33 8.48 21.02
N GLY A 128 -0.48 9.29 20.34
CA GLY A 128 -0.04 10.14 19.24
C GLY A 128 0.01 9.45 17.87
N PRO A 129 0.09 10.25 16.79
CA PRO A 129 0.00 9.73 15.43
C PRO A 129 1.22 8.88 15.03
N GLN A 130 2.43 9.23 15.47
CA GLN A 130 3.64 8.48 15.11
C GLN A 130 3.66 7.08 15.74
N ALA A 131 3.33 6.96 17.02
CA ALA A 131 3.25 5.66 17.69
C ALA A 131 2.13 4.78 17.09
N THR A 132 1.03 5.40 16.65
CA THR A 132 -0.02 4.70 15.90
C THR A 132 0.48 4.21 14.55
N LEU A 133 1.28 5.00 13.80
CA LEU A 133 1.91 4.54 12.56
C LEU A 133 2.84 3.34 12.80
N THR A 134 3.67 3.37 13.84
CA THR A 134 4.54 2.24 14.23
C THR A 134 3.71 0.99 14.52
N THR A 135 2.57 1.14 15.21
CA THR A 135 1.63 0.06 15.48
C THR A 135 1.02 -0.50 14.19
N LEU A 136 0.49 0.39 13.32
CA LEU A 136 -0.10 0.01 12.03
C LEU A 136 0.90 -0.68 11.11
N LEU A 137 2.14 -0.21 11.07
CA LEU A 137 3.23 -0.84 10.33
C LEU A 137 3.47 -2.28 10.81
N THR A 138 3.55 -2.49 12.12
CA THR A 138 3.74 -3.81 12.73
C THR A 138 2.55 -4.73 12.42
N LEU A 139 1.32 -4.21 12.56
CA LEU A 139 0.10 -4.95 12.24
C LEU A 139 -0.03 -5.23 10.73
N GLY A 140 0.47 -4.35 9.88
CA GLY A 140 0.49 -4.54 8.43
C GLY A 140 1.32 -5.76 8.03
N PHE A 141 2.54 -5.92 8.56
CA PHE A 141 3.37 -7.11 8.34
C PHE A 141 2.71 -8.38 8.90
N ALA A 142 2.44 -8.40 10.19
CA ALA A 142 1.90 -9.57 10.87
C ALA A 142 0.49 -9.94 10.38
N GLY A 143 -0.37 -8.95 10.16
CA GLY A 143 -1.74 -9.13 9.69
C GLY A 143 -1.81 -9.62 8.25
N SER A 144 -0.96 -9.10 7.35
CA SER A 144 -0.89 -9.59 5.96
C SER A 144 -0.39 -11.04 5.89
N ALA A 145 0.63 -11.39 6.70
CA ALA A 145 1.10 -12.76 6.86
C ALA A 145 -0.03 -13.68 7.39
N ALA A 146 -0.75 -13.23 8.40
CA ALA A 146 -1.85 -13.99 9.01
C ALA A 146 -3.03 -14.18 8.04
N ALA A 147 -3.39 -13.16 7.27
CA ALA A 147 -4.44 -13.24 6.26
C ALA A 147 -4.09 -14.26 5.15
N MET A 148 -2.86 -14.20 4.63
CA MET A 148 -2.37 -15.16 3.63
C MET A 148 -2.31 -16.58 4.21
N PHE A 149 -1.79 -16.74 5.42
CA PHE A 149 -1.80 -18.03 6.14
C PHE A 149 -3.21 -18.62 6.20
N TRP A 150 -4.19 -17.82 6.59
CA TRP A 150 -5.56 -18.26 6.74
C TRP A 150 -6.20 -18.66 5.41
N VAL A 151 -5.98 -17.88 4.37
CA VAL A 151 -6.43 -18.20 3.00
C VAL A 151 -5.81 -19.49 2.51
N LEU A 152 -4.50 -19.69 2.66
CA LEU A 152 -3.81 -20.92 2.28
C LEU A 152 -4.34 -22.12 3.04
N ARG A 153 -4.60 -22.00 4.35
CA ARG A 153 -5.25 -23.05 5.14
C ARG A 153 -6.63 -23.41 4.59
N ARG A 154 -7.42 -22.42 4.22
CA ARG A 154 -8.75 -22.63 3.59
C ARG A 154 -8.67 -23.28 2.22
N TRP A 155 -7.58 -23.05 1.50
CA TRP A 155 -7.32 -23.67 0.19
C TRP A 155 -6.72 -25.07 0.31
N GLY A 156 -6.54 -25.58 1.52
CA GLY A 156 -6.09 -26.94 1.79
C GLY A 156 -4.59 -27.11 1.91
N ALA A 157 -3.82 -26.02 2.02
CA ALA A 157 -2.40 -26.11 2.32
C ALA A 157 -2.16 -26.70 3.73
N SER A 158 -1.11 -27.48 3.90
CA SER A 158 -0.70 -27.98 5.21
C SER A 158 -0.30 -26.83 6.14
N LEU A 159 -0.26 -27.07 7.44
CA LEU A 159 0.10 -26.05 8.41
C LEU A 159 1.48 -25.42 8.15
N PRO A 160 2.57 -26.21 7.90
CA PRO A 160 3.88 -25.64 7.57
C PRO A 160 3.88 -24.86 6.25
N ALA A 161 3.22 -25.39 5.22
CA ALA A 161 3.16 -24.71 3.91
C ALA A 161 2.39 -23.38 3.98
N ALA A 162 1.27 -23.36 4.70
CA ALA A 162 0.52 -22.13 4.93
C ALA A 162 1.32 -21.14 5.80
N GLY A 163 2.01 -21.63 6.84
CA GLY A 163 2.89 -20.81 7.67
C GLY A 163 4.00 -20.15 6.87
N LEU A 164 4.64 -20.92 5.99
CA LEU A 164 5.65 -20.40 5.08
C LEU A 164 5.11 -19.38 4.09
N GLY A 165 3.99 -19.71 3.40
CA GLY A 165 3.39 -18.80 2.43
C GLY A 165 2.92 -17.50 3.06
N GLY A 166 2.37 -17.55 4.29
CA GLY A 166 2.06 -16.37 5.07
C GLY A 166 3.29 -15.50 5.34
N ALA A 167 4.40 -16.11 5.79
CA ALA A 167 5.66 -15.41 6.05
C ALA A 167 6.22 -14.78 4.76
N ILE A 168 6.27 -15.52 3.65
CA ILE A 168 6.78 -15.02 2.37
C ILE A 168 5.98 -13.80 1.90
N PHE A 169 4.64 -13.82 1.99
CA PHE A 169 3.83 -12.68 1.59
C PHE A 169 3.98 -11.51 2.56
N GLY A 170 3.76 -11.74 3.86
CA GLY A 170 3.74 -10.65 4.85
C GLY A 170 5.08 -9.96 5.04
N PHE A 171 6.19 -10.65 4.79
CA PHE A 171 7.56 -10.12 4.91
C PHE A 171 8.28 -10.07 3.55
N SER A 172 7.52 -10.02 2.46
CA SER A 172 8.06 -9.96 1.11
C SER A 172 8.87 -8.69 0.85
N PRO A 173 9.74 -8.68 -0.17
CA PRO A 173 10.48 -7.49 -0.55
C PRO A 173 9.58 -6.30 -0.86
N ALA A 174 8.47 -6.50 -1.58
CA ALA A 174 7.52 -5.44 -1.86
C ALA A 174 6.90 -4.86 -0.58
N MET A 175 6.52 -5.70 0.38
CA MET A 175 6.02 -5.26 1.70
C MET A 175 7.07 -4.47 2.48
N ARG A 176 8.34 -4.91 2.45
CA ARG A 176 9.45 -4.24 3.13
C ARG A 176 9.77 -2.87 2.52
N ILE A 177 9.69 -2.74 1.20
CA ILE A 177 9.88 -1.46 0.49
C ILE A 177 8.68 -0.53 0.76
N ALA A 178 7.45 -1.02 0.64
CA ALA A 178 6.25 -0.24 0.95
C ALA A 178 6.27 0.32 2.39
N ALA A 179 6.88 -0.39 3.33
CA ALA A 179 7.01 0.05 4.72
C ALA A 179 7.77 1.38 4.89
N VAL A 180 8.48 1.86 3.87
CA VAL A 180 9.31 3.08 3.95
C VAL A 180 8.55 4.35 3.51
N GLY A 181 7.23 4.38 3.69
CA GLY A 181 6.41 5.56 3.37
C GLY A 181 5.04 5.21 2.78
N HIS A 182 4.89 4.05 2.14
CA HIS A 182 3.63 3.63 1.52
C HIS A 182 2.82 2.73 2.46
N TYR A 183 2.47 3.22 3.66
CA TYR A 183 1.72 2.45 4.68
C TYR A 183 0.42 1.85 4.14
N HIS A 184 -0.26 2.55 3.25
CA HIS A 184 -1.49 2.10 2.59
C HIS A 184 -1.29 0.85 1.73
N LEU A 185 -0.14 0.67 1.09
CA LEU A 185 0.22 -0.52 0.33
C LEU A 185 0.74 -1.63 1.26
N GLN A 186 1.54 -1.25 2.26
CA GLN A 186 2.09 -2.18 3.24
C GLN A 186 0.99 -2.82 4.11
N PHE A 187 -0.13 -2.14 4.34
CA PHE A 187 -1.28 -2.70 5.06
C PHE A 187 -2.14 -3.57 4.14
N ALA A 188 -1.55 -4.64 3.57
CA ALA A 188 -2.14 -5.53 2.56
C ALA A 188 -3.01 -6.65 3.14
N VAL A 189 -3.54 -6.49 4.36
CA VAL A 189 -4.27 -7.52 5.13
C VAL A 189 -5.49 -8.06 4.39
N LEU A 190 -6.20 -7.20 3.66
CA LEU A 190 -7.46 -7.57 3.02
C LEU A 190 -7.28 -8.19 1.62
N LEU A 191 -6.14 -8.00 0.96
CA LEU A 191 -5.93 -8.45 -0.42
C LEU A 191 -6.07 -9.97 -0.59
N PRO A 192 -5.46 -10.83 0.26
CA PRO A 192 -5.68 -12.28 0.17
C PRO A 192 -7.15 -12.67 0.40
N LEU A 193 -7.86 -11.96 1.29
CA LEU A 193 -9.25 -12.23 1.62
C LEU A 193 -10.19 -11.86 0.46
N ILE A 194 -9.92 -10.76 -0.25
CA ILE A 194 -10.64 -10.34 -1.45
C ILE A 194 -10.49 -11.40 -2.56
N ILE A 195 -9.26 -11.88 -2.80
CA ILE A 195 -8.97 -12.95 -3.77
C ILE A 195 -9.69 -14.25 -3.37
N ASP A 196 -9.67 -14.64 -2.08
CA ASP A 196 -10.43 -15.82 -1.62
C ASP A 196 -11.93 -15.67 -1.87
N ALA A 197 -12.51 -14.51 -1.58
CA ALA A 197 -13.94 -14.26 -1.80
C ALA A 197 -14.30 -14.32 -3.29
N LEU A 198 -13.47 -13.72 -4.16
CA LEU A 198 -13.64 -13.80 -5.62
C LEU A 198 -13.57 -15.25 -6.12
N LEU A 199 -12.54 -15.99 -5.71
CA LEU A 199 -12.37 -17.40 -6.10
C LEU A 199 -13.53 -18.27 -5.62
N ARG A 200 -14.10 -17.99 -4.47
CA ARG A 200 -15.29 -18.70 -3.97
C ARG A 200 -16.52 -18.46 -4.85
N LEU A 201 -16.70 -17.27 -5.39
CA LEU A 201 -17.77 -16.98 -6.36
C LEU A 201 -17.55 -17.76 -7.66
N VAL A 202 -16.35 -17.66 -8.25
CA VAL A 202 -16.02 -18.29 -9.53
C VAL A 202 -16.06 -19.82 -9.44
N THR A 203 -15.61 -20.39 -8.31
CA THR A 203 -15.63 -21.85 -8.10
C THR A 203 -16.95 -22.38 -7.55
N GLY A 204 -17.95 -21.52 -7.31
CA GLY A 204 -19.26 -21.91 -6.80
C GLY A 204 -19.26 -22.38 -5.36
N ARG A 205 -18.35 -21.88 -4.53
CA ARG A 205 -18.24 -22.24 -3.11
C ARG A 205 -19.09 -21.31 -2.24
N GLY A 206 -20.03 -21.88 -1.54
CA GLY A 206 -20.90 -21.13 -0.64
C GLY A 206 -22.09 -20.46 -1.35
N ARG A 207 -22.82 -19.64 -0.61
CA ARG A 207 -23.99 -18.91 -1.12
C ARG A 207 -23.54 -17.65 -1.86
N PRO A 208 -23.86 -17.46 -3.15
CA PRO A 208 -23.37 -16.32 -3.94
C PRO A 208 -23.61 -14.96 -3.28
N VAL A 209 -24.84 -14.71 -2.81
CA VAL A 209 -25.21 -13.45 -2.16
C VAL A 209 -24.37 -13.18 -0.90
N ARG A 210 -24.26 -14.18 0.00
CA ARG A 210 -23.43 -14.01 1.21
C ARG A 210 -21.96 -13.75 0.88
N THR A 211 -21.42 -14.46 -0.11
CA THR A 211 -20.04 -14.27 -0.54
C THR A 211 -19.87 -12.91 -1.22
N GLY A 212 -20.88 -12.46 -1.99
CA GLY A 212 -20.94 -11.13 -2.60
C GLY A 212 -20.95 -10.01 -1.55
N ILE A 213 -21.73 -10.16 -0.47
CA ILE A 213 -21.72 -9.19 0.65
C ILE A 213 -20.31 -9.07 1.23
N TRP A 214 -19.65 -10.19 1.53
CA TRP A 214 -18.29 -10.16 2.06
C TRP A 214 -17.29 -9.56 1.08
N LEU A 215 -17.36 -9.91 -0.20
CA LEU A 215 -16.51 -9.33 -1.24
C LEU A 215 -16.71 -7.81 -1.31
N GLY A 216 -17.95 -7.33 -1.31
CA GLY A 216 -18.27 -5.91 -1.32
C GLY A 216 -17.74 -5.16 -0.09
N LEU A 217 -17.94 -5.71 1.11
CA LEU A 217 -17.44 -5.10 2.36
C LEU A 217 -15.91 -5.09 2.42
N LEU A 218 -15.23 -6.18 2.03
CA LEU A 218 -13.77 -6.25 1.99
C LEU A 218 -13.19 -5.26 0.96
N THR A 219 -13.83 -5.14 -0.21
CA THR A 219 -13.40 -4.21 -1.25
C THR A 219 -13.63 -2.76 -0.82
N ALA A 220 -14.77 -2.44 -0.18
CA ALA A 220 -15.02 -1.12 0.38
C ALA A 220 -14.00 -0.76 1.47
N ALA A 221 -13.73 -1.69 2.39
CA ALA A 221 -12.73 -1.50 3.43
C ALA A 221 -11.33 -1.26 2.83
N GLN A 222 -10.94 -2.04 1.80
CA GLN A 222 -9.67 -1.86 1.11
C GLN A 222 -9.60 -0.53 0.35
N LEU A 223 -10.71 -0.07 -0.23
CA LEU A 223 -10.80 1.23 -0.89
C LEU A 223 -10.47 2.36 0.08
N PHE A 224 -10.96 2.31 1.31
CA PHE A 224 -10.63 3.28 2.36
C PHE A 224 -9.26 3.07 3.03
N ILE A 225 -8.49 2.06 2.61
CA ILE A 225 -7.08 1.87 2.95
C ILE A 225 -6.20 2.35 1.80
N ALA A 226 -6.48 1.85 0.57
CA ALA A 226 -5.74 2.15 -0.64
C ALA A 226 -6.55 1.79 -1.88
N GLU A 227 -7.03 2.78 -2.61
CA GLU A 227 -7.80 2.61 -3.86
C GLU A 227 -6.97 1.90 -4.92
N GLU A 228 -5.70 2.27 -5.05
CA GLU A 228 -4.77 1.66 -6.00
C GLU A 228 -4.64 0.15 -5.76
N ALA A 229 -4.52 -0.28 -4.50
CA ALA A 229 -4.43 -1.70 -4.17
C ALA A 229 -5.69 -2.49 -4.58
N VAL A 230 -6.87 -1.85 -4.59
CA VAL A 230 -8.10 -2.45 -5.15
C VAL A 230 -7.94 -2.67 -6.65
N ALA A 231 -7.49 -1.65 -7.40
CA ALA A 231 -7.28 -1.77 -8.85
C ALA A 231 -6.29 -2.87 -9.21
N LEU A 232 -5.14 -2.92 -8.52
CA LEU A 232 -4.15 -3.99 -8.68
C LEU A 232 -4.74 -5.37 -8.38
N THR A 233 -5.53 -5.48 -7.30
CA THR A 233 -6.18 -6.75 -6.89
C THR A 233 -7.22 -7.21 -7.90
N VAL A 234 -7.97 -6.30 -8.51
CA VAL A 234 -8.91 -6.60 -9.62
C VAL A 234 -8.15 -7.17 -10.81
N CYS A 235 -7.02 -6.56 -11.21
CA CYS A 235 -6.18 -7.08 -12.30
C CYS A 235 -5.67 -8.50 -11.98
N ALA A 236 -5.14 -8.73 -10.78
CA ALA A 236 -4.68 -10.05 -10.35
C ALA A 236 -5.82 -11.08 -10.35
N GLY A 237 -6.97 -10.71 -9.79
CA GLY A 237 -8.17 -11.54 -9.79
C GLY A 237 -8.66 -11.90 -11.18
N LEU A 238 -8.64 -10.94 -12.10
CA LEU A 238 -9.01 -11.17 -13.51
C LEU A 238 -8.09 -12.17 -14.18
N VAL A 239 -6.76 -12.02 -14.01
CA VAL A 239 -5.79 -13.00 -14.56
C VAL A 239 -6.06 -14.40 -14.01
N ILE A 240 -6.28 -14.55 -12.70
CA ILE A 240 -6.60 -15.84 -12.08
C ILE A 240 -7.88 -16.42 -12.70
N VAL A 241 -8.94 -15.62 -12.82
CA VAL A 241 -10.23 -16.05 -13.38
C VAL A 241 -10.09 -16.51 -14.84
N VAL A 242 -9.33 -15.76 -15.66
CA VAL A 242 -9.04 -16.12 -17.05
C VAL A 242 -8.32 -17.47 -17.13
N VAL A 243 -7.29 -17.69 -16.31
CA VAL A 243 -6.56 -18.97 -16.28
C VAL A 243 -7.46 -20.12 -15.84
N LEU A 244 -8.31 -19.90 -14.84
CA LEU A 244 -9.28 -20.92 -14.38
C LEU A 244 -10.34 -21.23 -15.45
N ALA A 245 -10.84 -20.22 -16.15
CA ALA A 245 -11.81 -20.38 -17.23
C ALA A 245 -11.19 -21.13 -18.43
N ALA A 246 -9.97 -20.81 -18.79
CA ALA A 246 -9.23 -21.53 -19.85
C ALA A 246 -8.93 -22.98 -19.45
N ALA A 247 -8.64 -23.24 -18.17
CA ALA A 247 -8.32 -24.59 -17.69
C ALA A 247 -9.55 -25.48 -17.49
N ARG A 248 -10.71 -24.90 -17.13
CA ARG A 248 -11.95 -25.61 -16.83
C ARG A 248 -13.19 -24.84 -17.34
N PRO A 249 -13.36 -24.67 -18.67
CA PRO A 249 -14.37 -23.80 -19.24
C PRO A 249 -15.80 -24.23 -18.86
N HIS A 250 -16.09 -25.52 -18.91
CA HIS A 250 -17.44 -26.05 -18.58
C HIS A 250 -17.79 -25.82 -17.09
N ASP A 251 -16.81 -25.98 -16.20
CA ASP A 251 -17.02 -25.78 -14.76
C ASP A 251 -17.30 -24.32 -14.43
N VAL A 252 -16.60 -23.40 -15.07
CA VAL A 252 -16.80 -21.94 -14.91
C VAL A 252 -18.12 -21.52 -15.53
N ALA A 253 -18.42 -21.97 -16.77
CA ALA A 253 -19.67 -21.65 -17.45
C ALA A 253 -20.90 -22.07 -16.66
N GLY A 254 -20.89 -23.27 -16.06
CA GLY A 254 -21.98 -23.76 -15.22
C GLY A 254 -22.25 -22.94 -13.95
N ARG A 255 -21.29 -22.08 -13.55
CA ARG A 255 -21.37 -21.25 -12.33
C ARG A 255 -21.52 -19.76 -12.59
N VAL A 256 -21.48 -19.32 -13.84
CA VAL A 256 -21.52 -17.91 -14.24
C VAL A 256 -22.70 -17.16 -13.62
N ARG A 257 -23.91 -17.73 -13.64
CA ARG A 257 -25.10 -17.08 -13.05
C ARG A 257 -24.93 -16.78 -11.55
N GLY A 258 -24.39 -17.75 -10.80
CA GLY A 258 -24.13 -17.57 -9.37
C GLY A 258 -23.00 -16.55 -9.12
N ALA A 259 -21.94 -16.60 -9.93
CA ALA A 259 -20.85 -15.64 -9.84
C ALA A 259 -21.32 -14.21 -10.14
N LEU A 260 -22.11 -14.02 -11.20
CA LEU A 260 -22.69 -12.72 -11.55
C LEU A 260 -23.65 -12.20 -10.46
N ALA A 261 -24.50 -13.05 -9.88
CA ALA A 261 -25.36 -12.67 -8.76
C ALA A 261 -24.53 -12.22 -7.54
N GLY A 262 -23.44 -12.92 -7.23
CA GLY A 262 -22.52 -12.54 -6.16
C GLY A 262 -21.79 -11.24 -6.46
N LEU A 263 -21.29 -11.03 -7.69
CA LEU A 263 -20.64 -9.80 -8.12
C LEU A 263 -21.63 -8.61 -8.12
N ALA A 264 -22.87 -8.80 -8.58
CA ALA A 264 -23.90 -7.76 -8.50
C ALA A 264 -24.21 -7.38 -7.04
N THR A 265 -24.27 -8.37 -6.14
CA THR A 265 -24.40 -8.11 -4.70
C THR A 265 -23.21 -7.33 -4.15
N ALA A 266 -21.98 -7.70 -4.52
CA ALA A 266 -20.78 -7.00 -4.11
C ALA A 266 -20.76 -5.55 -4.61
N ALA A 267 -21.14 -5.32 -5.87
CA ALA A 267 -21.29 -3.99 -6.44
C ALA A 267 -22.36 -3.15 -5.71
N GLY A 268 -23.50 -3.75 -5.36
CA GLY A 268 -24.54 -3.07 -4.57
C GLY A 268 -24.05 -2.67 -3.18
N VAL A 269 -23.33 -3.56 -2.49
CA VAL A 269 -22.72 -3.25 -1.19
C VAL A 269 -21.67 -2.13 -1.32
N LEU A 270 -20.81 -2.19 -2.33
CA LEU A 270 -19.80 -1.17 -2.59
C LEU A 270 -20.45 0.19 -2.88
N LEU A 271 -21.51 0.21 -3.68
CA LEU A 271 -22.26 1.44 -3.99
C LEU A 271 -22.87 2.06 -2.72
N VAL A 272 -23.45 1.26 -1.85
CA VAL A 272 -24.03 1.75 -0.58
C VAL A 272 -22.96 2.26 0.38
N THR A 273 -21.81 1.59 0.47
CA THR A 273 -20.78 1.90 1.48
C THR A 273 -19.75 2.95 1.00
N ALA A 274 -19.42 2.95 -0.28
CA ALA A 274 -18.38 3.79 -0.86
C ALA A 274 -18.86 4.70 -2.02
N GLY A 275 -20.15 4.62 -2.40
CA GLY A 275 -20.67 5.37 -3.55
C GLY A 275 -20.54 6.89 -3.38
N TYR A 276 -20.89 7.44 -2.20
CA TYR A 276 -20.71 8.86 -1.94
C TYR A 276 -19.22 9.29 -1.90
N PRO A 277 -18.31 8.61 -1.19
CA PRO A 277 -16.88 8.90 -1.26
C PRO A 277 -16.30 8.84 -2.69
N LEU A 278 -16.68 7.83 -3.48
CA LEU A 278 -16.26 7.74 -4.89
C LEU A 278 -16.83 8.88 -5.73
N TRP A 279 -18.08 9.27 -5.49
CA TRP A 279 -18.66 10.45 -6.15
C TRP A 279 -17.87 11.72 -5.80
N VAL A 280 -17.51 11.92 -4.51
CA VAL A 280 -16.66 13.05 -4.09
C VAL A 280 -15.30 12.99 -4.77
N GLN A 281 -14.70 11.82 -4.92
CA GLN A 281 -13.42 11.64 -5.59
C GLN A 281 -13.46 12.12 -7.04
N PHE A 282 -14.43 11.67 -7.82
CA PHE A 282 -14.44 11.88 -9.28
C PHE A 282 -15.24 13.09 -9.74
N HIS A 283 -16.21 13.58 -8.95
CA HIS A 283 -17.14 14.64 -9.34
C HIS A 283 -17.33 15.71 -8.25
N GLY A 284 -16.82 15.48 -7.06
CA GLY A 284 -16.94 16.42 -5.95
C GLY A 284 -15.97 17.60 -6.05
N PRO A 285 -15.96 18.48 -5.03
CA PRO A 285 -15.00 19.58 -4.96
C PRO A 285 -13.56 19.07 -5.00
N LEU A 286 -12.72 19.79 -5.72
CA LEU A 286 -11.30 19.47 -5.92
C LEU A 286 -11.08 18.07 -6.52
N ALA A 287 -12.01 17.58 -7.35
CA ALA A 287 -11.80 16.42 -8.19
C ALA A 287 -10.67 16.69 -9.19
N GLU A 288 -9.85 15.68 -9.44
CA GLU A 288 -8.63 15.82 -10.24
C GLU A 288 -8.70 14.98 -11.51
N HIS A 289 -7.88 15.35 -12.49
CA HIS A 289 -7.73 14.61 -13.73
C HIS A 289 -6.27 14.30 -14.03
N GLY A 290 -6.00 13.06 -14.47
CA GLY A 290 -4.66 12.60 -14.77
C GLY A 290 -3.83 12.29 -13.51
N SER A 291 -2.57 11.96 -13.70
CA SER A 291 -1.62 11.66 -12.64
C SER A 291 -0.64 12.82 -12.44
N PRO A 292 -0.27 13.18 -11.20
CA PRO A 292 0.79 14.14 -10.94
C PRO A 292 2.17 13.59 -11.31
N TRP A 293 2.25 12.29 -11.54
CA TRP A 293 3.48 11.57 -11.84
C TRP A 293 3.57 11.17 -13.31
N SER A 294 4.78 11.16 -13.85
CA SER A 294 5.06 10.47 -15.12
C SER A 294 5.04 8.96 -14.88
N LEU A 295 3.93 8.29 -15.20
CA LEU A 295 3.73 6.85 -14.98
C LEU A 295 4.86 5.98 -15.57
N GLY A 296 5.47 6.41 -16.69
CA GLY A 296 6.60 5.71 -17.27
C GLY A 296 7.91 5.81 -16.47
N HIS A 297 7.95 6.62 -15.41
CA HIS A 297 9.10 6.70 -14.49
C HIS A 297 9.04 5.61 -13.43
N PHE A 298 7.85 5.27 -12.96
CA PHE A 298 7.58 4.29 -11.91
C PHE A 298 7.31 2.91 -12.50
N ARG A 299 8.37 2.25 -12.96
CA ARG A 299 8.35 0.90 -13.53
C ARG A 299 9.51 0.07 -13.01
N ASN A 300 9.34 -1.23 -12.97
CA ASN A 300 10.45 -2.14 -12.71
C ASN A 300 11.32 -2.31 -13.96
N ARG A 301 12.59 -2.56 -13.74
CA ARG A 301 13.56 -2.90 -14.78
C ARG A 301 13.95 -4.38 -14.62
N PRO A 302 14.36 -5.08 -15.68
CA PRO A 302 14.78 -6.49 -15.57
C PRO A 302 15.85 -6.73 -14.50
N GLY A 303 16.78 -5.79 -14.29
CA GLY A 303 17.80 -5.88 -13.24
C GLY A 303 17.25 -5.74 -11.81
N ASP A 304 16.10 -5.10 -11.64
CA ASP A 304 15.50 -4.87 -10.32
C ASP A 304 15.04 -6.18 -9.67
N PHE A 305 14.69 -7.20 -10.48
CA PHE A 305 14.27 -8.51 -9.99
C PHE A 305 15.38 -9.30 -9.28
N VAL A 306 16.63 -9.04 -9.63
CA VAL A 306 17.77 -9.85 -9.18
C VAL A 306 18.77 -9.09 -8.33
N ASN A 307 18.83 -7.77 -8.45
CA ASN A 307 19.77 -6.92 -7.73
C ASN A 307 19.12 -6.35 -6.48
N GLY A 308 19.49 -6.87 -5.31
CA GLY A 308 18.93 -6.46 -4.03
C GLY A 308 19.30 -5.02 -3.65
N PRO A 309 18.31 -4.22 -3.19
CA PRO A 309 18.58 -2.93 -2.55
C PRO A 309 19.04 -3.11 -1.11
N SER A 310 19.48 -2.04 -0.45
CA SER A 310 19.73 -2.04 0.99
C SER A 310 18.46 -2.45 1.77
N GLY A 311 18.65 -3.06 2.95
CA GLY A 311 17.54 -3.54 3.79
C GLY A 311 17.20 -5.01 3.60
N PHE A 312 17.97 -5.76 2.80
CA PHE A 312 17.89 -7.23 2.68
C PHE A 312 19.22 -7.89 2.99
N LEU A 313 19.17 -9.17 3.40
CA LEU A 313 20.36 -9.91 3.79
C LEU A 313 21.40 -9.97 2.65
N LEU A 314 20.94 -10.22 1.41
CA LEU A 314 21.78 -10.13 0.24
C LEU A 314 21.38 -8.90 -0.60
N HIS A 315 22.32 -7.98 -0.76
CA HIS A 315 22.14 -6.76 -1.53
C HIS A 315 23.35 -6.48 -2.43
N SER A 316 23.15 -5.71 -3.48
CA SER A 316 24.18 -5.31 -4.43
C SER A 316 24.68 -3.90 -4.08
N GLN A 317 25.99 -3.73 -3.84
CA GLN A 317 26.57 -2.42 -3.56
C GLN A 317 26.36 -1.42 -4.72
N ALA A 318 26.44 -1.89 -5.97
CA ALA A 318 26.15 -1.05 -7.12
C ALA A 318 24.70 -0.56 -7.15
N THR A 319 23.75 -1.44 -6.75
CA THR A 319 22.33 -1.07 -6.65
C THR A 319 22.12 -0.07 -5.52
N VAL A 320 22.74 -0.27 -4.37
CA VAL A 320 22.65 0.66 -3.23
C VAL A 320 23.16 2.03 -3.65
N GLN A 321 24.36 2.13 -4.23
CA GLN A 321 24.93 3.40 -4.70
C GLN A 321 24.04 4.09 -5.76
N TYR A 322 23.45 3.30 -6.68
CA TYR A 322 22.52 3.84 -7.67
C TYR A 322 21.27 4.42 -7.01
N LEU A 323 20.67 3.71 -6.05
CA LEU A 323 19.45 4.13 -5.36
C LEU A 323 19.69 5.31 -4.42
N ASP A 324 20.86 5.40 -3.78
CA ASP A 324 21.25 6.56 -2.96
C ASP A 324 21.29 7.87 -3.77
N GLN A 325 21.61 7.77 -5.07
CA GLN A 325 21.56 8.90 -6.00
C GLN A 325 20.15 9.15 -6.58
N HIS A 326 19.21 8.22 -6.41
CA HIS A 326 17.88 8.24 -6.99
C HIS A 326 16.81 7.93 -5.95
N ALA A 327 16.67 8.79 -4.95
CA ALA A 327 15.80 8.61 -3.78
C ALA A 327 14.37 8.11 -4.08
N VAL A 328 13.73 8.71 -5.09
CA VAL A 328 12.37 8.33 -5.48
C VAL A 328 12.29 6.87 -5.93
N ARG A 329 13.36 6.33 -6.52
CA ARG A 329 13.39 4.92 -6.90
C ARG A 329 13.58 3.97 -5.72
N MET A 330 14.20 4.43 -4.64
CA MET A 330 14.42 3.59 -3.45
C MET A 330 13.11 3.16 -2.80
N VAL A 331 12.14 4.05 -2.69
CA VAL A 331 10.82 3.78 -2.09
C VAL A 331 9.87 3.07 -3.06
N GLU A 332 10.25 2.93 -4.33
CA GLU A 332 9.47 2.31 -5.39
C GLU A 332 10.18 1.08 -6.00
N TYR A 333 11.12 0.45 -5.28
CA TYR A 333 11.91 -0.69 -5.76
C TYR A 333 11.26 -2.03 -5.39
N PHE A 334 10.08 -2.31 -5.97
CA PHE A 334 9.21 -3.40 -5.53
C PHE A 334 9.58 -4.79 -6.06
N ALA A 335 10.33 -4.91 -7.17
CA ALA A 335 10.48 -6.17 -7.92
C ALA A 335 11.48 -7.17 -7.34
N TYR A 336 12.26 -6.81 -6.34
CA TYR A 336 13.38 -7.65 -5.88
C TYR A 336 12.93 -9.01 -5.34
N LEU A 337 13.46 -10.08 -5.92
CA LEU A 337 13.27 -11.46 -5.45
C LEU A 337 14.60 -12.22 -5.38
N GLY A 338 15.59 -11.79 -6.16
CA GLY A 338 16.87 -12.47 -6.29
C GLY A 338 16.83 -13.71 -7.19
N TRP A 339 17.97 -14.03 -7.79
CA TRP A 339 18.11 -15.19 -8.68
C TRP A 339 17.64 -16.50 -8.08
N PRO A 340 17.99 -16.86 -6.80
CA PRO A 340 17.60 -18.16 -6.26
C PRO A 340 16.08 -18.31 -6.16
N MET A 341 15.35 -17.26 -5.76
CA MET A 341 13.89 -17.28 -5.67
C MET A 341 13.26 -17.48 -7.04
N LEU A 342 13.71 -16.74 -8.06
CA LEU A 342 13.21 -16.86 -9.43
C LEU A 342 13.42 -18.24 -10.01
N VAL A 343 14.61 -18.84 -9.78
CA VAL A 343 14.91 -20.21 -10.22
C VAL A 343 14.00 -21.21 -9.50
N VAL A 344 13.84 -21.11 -8.20
CA VAL A 344 12.96 -22.02 -7.44
C VAL A 344 11.51 -21.88 -7.87
N LEU A 345 11.01 -20.67 -8.12
CA LEU A 345 9.66 -20.44 -8.64
C LEU A 345 9.49 -21.07 -10.04
N LEU A 346 10.46 -20.91 -10.93
CA LEU A 346 10.44 -21.54 -12.25
C LEU A 346 10.44 -23.09 -12.15
N VAL A 347 11.34 -23.66 -11.34
CA VAL A 347 11.40 -25.11 -11.10
C VAL A 347 10.09 -25.60 -10.51
N ALA A 348 9.52 -24.91 -9.53
CA ALA A 348 8.25 -25.26 -8.90
C ALA A 348 7.09 -25.21 -9.93
N ALA A 349 7.03 -24.14 -10.72
CA ALA A 349 6.01 -23.97 -11.75
C ALA A 349 6.08 -25.09 -12.79
N VAL A 350 7.26 -25.40 -13.33
CA VAL A 350 7.46 -26.48 -14.31
C VAL A 350 7.17 -27.86 -13.72
N ARG A 351 7.73 -28.14 -12.54
CA ARG A 351 7.64 -29.47 -11.89
C ARG A 351 6.21 -29.81 -11.48
N PHE A 352 5.43 -28.82 -11.04
CA PHE A 352 4.08 -28.99 -10.54
C PHE A 352 3.00 -28.34 -11.44
N TRP A 353 3.31 -28.10 -12.71
CA TRP A 353 2.42 -27.45 -13.67
C TRP A 353 1.04 -28.11 -13.80
N ARG A 354 0.95 -29.42 -13.52
CA ARG A 354 -0.32 -30.16 -13.54
C ARG A 354 -1.26 -29.81 -12.40
N ASP A 355 -0.74 -29.27 -11.28
CA ASP A 355 -1.59 -28.73 -10.23
C ASP A 355 -2.14 -27.37 -10.65
N LEU A 356 -3.48 -27.26 -10.69
CA LEU A 356 -4.14 -26.05 -11.18
C LEU A 356 -3.85 -24.81 -10.32
N ARG A 357 -3.60 -24.99 -9.01
CA ARG A 357 -3.25 -23.91 -8.09
C ARG A 357 -1.88 -23.34 -8.44
N VAL A 358 -0.89 -24.23 -8.57
CA VAL A 358 0.47 -23.84 -8.95
C VAL A 358 0.47 -23.16 -10.33
N ARG A 359 -0.20 -23.78 -11.32
CA ARG A 359 -0.27 -23.22 -12.67
C ARG A 359 -0.95 -21.85 -12.71
N ALA A 360 -2.11 -21.70 -12.05
CA ALA A 360 -2.85 -20.44 -12.04
C ALA A 360 -2.04 -19.31 -11.41
N LEU A 361 -1.41 -19.58 -10.27
CA LEU A 361 -0.64 -18.54 -9.57
C LEU A 361 0.74 -18.30 -10.19
N ALA A 362 1.37 -19.29 -10.85
CA ALA A 362 2.59 -19.07 -11.61
C ALA A 362 2.34 -18.17 -12.85
N VAL A 363 1.23 -18.40 -13.57
CA VAL A 363 0.82 -17.52 -14.68
C VAL A 363 0.45 -16.13 -14.16
N THR A 364 -0.24 -16.04 -13.03
CA THR A 364 -0.57 -14.75 -12.40
C THR A 364 0.69 -14.00 -12.00
N PHE A 365 1.65 -14.65 -11.36
CA PHE A 365 2.96 -14.08 -11.04
C PHE A 365 3.63 -13.48 -12.29
N ALA A 366 3.76 -14.29 -13.34
CA ALA A 366 4.41 -13.85 -14.59
C ALA A 366 3.67 -12.69 -15.27
N ALA A 367 2.32 -12.69 -15.24
CA ALA A 367 1.51 -11.62 -15.82
C ALA A 367 1.66 -10.30 -15.02
N LEU A 368 1.61 -10.38 -13.70
CA LEU A 368 1.75 -9.20 -12.85
C LEU A 368 3.14 -8.58 -12.96
N GLU A 369 4.20 -9.41 -13.04
CA GLU A 369 5.55 -8.90 -13.28
C GLU A 369 5.72 -8.34 -14.69
N ALA A 370 5.05 -8.90 -15.69
CA ALA A 370 5.00 -8.29 -17.01
C ALA A 370 4.29 -6.92 -17.01
N PHE A 371 3.21 -6.75 -16.20
CA PHE A 371 2.57 -5.44 -16.01
C PHE A 371 3.51 -4.46 -15.31
N SER A 372 4.30 -4.93 -14.35
CA SER A 372 5.22 -4.11 -13.56
C SER A 372 6.34 -3.45 -14.38
N LEU A 373 6.66 -4.00 -15.55
CA LEU A 373 7.64 -3.44 -16.48
C LEU A 373 7.18 -2.12 -17.12
N GLY A 374 5.90 -1.75 -16.97
CA GLY A 374 5.35 -0.49 -17.44
C GLY A 374 5.14 -0.43 -18.95
N SER A 375 5.08 0.78 -19.51
CA SER A 375 4.69 1.05 -20.91
C SER A 375 5.81 1.64 -21.76
N ARG A 376 7.04 1.75 -21.25
CA ARG A 376 8.19 2.25 -22.01
C ARG A 376 9.07 1.11 -22.48
N THR A 377 9.83 1.33 -23.53
CA THR A 377 10.86 0.39 -24.02
C THR A 377 11.72 -0.12 -22.86
N VAL A 378 11.82 -1.43 -22.74
CA VAL A 378 12.67 -2.11 -21.76
C VAL A 378 14.02 -2.40 -22.41
N VAL A 379 15.10 -2.14 -21.67
CA VAL A 379 16.47 -2.48 -22.07
C VAL A 379 16.99 -3.56 -21.14
N ALA A 380 17.36 -4.71 -21.69
CA ALA A 380 17.94 -5.81 -20.93
C ALA A 380 19.04 -6.48 -21.78
N GLY A 381 20.25 -6.59 -21.21
CA GLY A 381 21.38 -7.20 -21.92
C GLY A 381 21.74 -6.51 -23.24
N GLY A 382 21.54 -5.19 -23.36
CA GLY A 382 21.77 -4.45 -24.60
C GLY A 382 20.66 -4.56 -25.64
N LEU A 383 19.62 -5.36 -25.39
CA LEU A 383 18.45 -5.50 -26.27
C LEU A 383 17.36 -4.49 -25.89
N HIS A 384 16.74 -3.91 -26.90
CA HIS A 384 15.63 -2.96 -26.75
C HIS A 384 14.30 -3.64 -27.12
N TYR A 385 13.43 -3.81 -26.13
CA TYR A 385 12.08 -4.36 -26.32
C TYR A 385 11.09 -3.21 -26.46
N PRO A 386 10.41 -3.06 -27.62
CA PRO A 386 9.49 -1.95 -27.85
C PRO A 386 8.32 -1.98 -26.86
N ALA A 387 7.84 -0.82 -26.50
CA ALA A 387 6.72 -0.65 -25.56
C ALA A 387 5.46 -1.41 -25.98
N ALA A 388 5.21 -1.53 -27.28
CA ALA A 388 4.07 -2.28 -27.84
C ALA A 388 4.05 -3.78 -27.48
N LEU A 389 5.17 -4.36 -27.05
CA LEU A 389 5.23 -5.74 -26.56
C LEU A 389 4.87 -5.86 -25.07
N LEU A 390 4.73 -4.75 -24.37
CA LEU A 390 4.44 -4.73 -22.94
C LEU A 390 2.93 -4.63 -22.70
N PRO A 391 2.32 -5.54 -21.94
CA PRO A 391 0.87 -5.54 -21.72
C PRO A 391 0.36 -4.24 -21.09
N TRP A 392 1.15 -3.62 -20.20
CA TRP A 392 0.78 -2.37 -19.55
C TRP A 392 0.62 -1.19 -20.52
N HIS A 393 1.30 -1.24 -21.67
CA HIS A 393 1.15 -0.23 -22.73
C HIS A 393 -0.31 -0.05 -23.16
N TYR A 394 -1.07 -1.14 -23.17
CA TYR A 394 -2.49 -1.13 -23.52
C TYR A 394 -3.40 -0.89 -22.31
N LEU A 395 -3.08 -1.50 -21.17
CA LEU A 395 -3.88 -1.43 -19.96
C LEU A 395 -3.90 -0.03 -19.34
N GLN A 396 -2.82 0.74 -19.44
CA GLN A 396 -2.75 2.11 -18.94
C GLN A 396 -3.75 3.08 -19.60
N ALA A 397 -4.33 2.72 -20.76
CA ALA A 397 -5.38 3.52 -21.39
C ALA A 397 -6.75 3.37 -20.72
N LEU A 398 -6.93 2.35 -19.87
CA LEU A 398 -8.18 2.12 -19.16
C LEU A 398 -8.33 3.11 -18.00
N PRO A 399 -9.55 3.62 -17.76
CA PRO A 399 -9.85 4.45 -16.59
C PRO A 399 -9.40 3.76 -15.29
N LEU A 400 -8.93 4.52 -14.31
CA LEU A 400 -8.35 4.10 -13.04
C LEU A 400 -6.95 3.49 -13.15
N LEU A 401 -6.67 2.64 -14.16
CA LEU A 401 -5.33 2.09 -14.36
C LEU A 401 -4.34 3.15 -14.85
N ASN A 402 -4.81 4.20 -15.51
CA ASN A 402 -4.01 5.36 -15.90
C ASN A 402 -3.52 6.22 -14.70
N GLN A 403 -3.93 5.89 -13.49
CA GLN A 403 -3.49 6.52 -12.24
C GLN A 403 -2.55 5.60 -11.43
N SER A 404 -2.56 4.29 -11.72
CA SER A 404 -1.81 3.29 -10.97
C SER A 404 -0.35 3.22 -11.41
N LEU A 405 0.56 3.02 -10.46
CA LEU A 405 1.98 2.88 -10.73
C LEU A 405 2.31 1.41 -11.04
N PRO A 406 2.84 1.09 -12.25
CA PRO A 406 2.99 -0.30 -12.70
C PRO A 406 3.94 -1.13 -11.83
N ASN A 407 5.02 -0.56 -11.28
CA ASN A 407 5.95 -1.28 -10.41
C ASN A 407 5.29 -1.90 -9.17
N ARG A 408 4.14 -1.38 -8.72
CA ARG A 408 3.40 -1.86 -7.53
C ARG A 408 2.68 -3.19 -7.74
N PHE A 409 2.55 -3.67 -9.00
CA PHE A 409 2.06 -5.03 -9.28
C PHE A 409 2.90 -6.12 -8.62
N SER A 410 4.19 -5.87 -8.39
CA SER A 410 5.06 -6.83 -7.70
C SER A 410 4.59 -7.15 -6.27
N LEU A 411 3.86 -6.27 -5.60
CA LEU A 411 3.24 -6.57 -4.30
C LEU A 411 2.29 -7.77 -4.38
N LEU A 412 1.46 -7.83 -5.43
CA LEU A 412 0.54 -8.95 -5.65
C LEU A 412 1.25 -10.15 -6.28
N ALA A 413 2.30 -9.92 -7.06
CA ALA A 413 3.14 -10.99 -7.60
C ALA A 413 3.85 -11.76 -6.47
N ASP A 414 4.36 -11.07 -5.44
CA ASP A 414 4.91 -11.70 -4.24
C ASP A 414 3.87 -12.60 -3.53
N GLY A 415 2.60 -12.15 -3.50
CA GLY A 415 1.50 -12.97 -3.00
C GLY A 415 1.27 -14.23 -3.85
N ALA A 416 1.34 -14.13 -5.17
CA ALA A 416 1.23 -15.28 -6.08
C ALA A 416 2.42 -16.24 -5.91
N ALA A 417 3.64 -15.72 -5.79
CA ALA A 417 4.86 -16.50 -5.51
C ALA A 417 4.75 -17.26 -4.19
N ALA A 418 4.26 -16.62 -3.13
CA ALA A 418 4.02 -17.25 -1.83
C ALA A 418 3.08 -18.46 -1.92
N VAL A 419 2.01 -18.34 -2.69
CA VAL A 419 1.05 -19.44 -2.94
C VAL A 419 1.70 -20.57 -3.75
N VAL A 420 2.45 -20.25 -4.82
CA VAL A 420 3.18 -21.24 -5.63
C VAL A 420 4.13 -22.05 -4.75
N LEU A 421 4.92 -21.39 -3.91
CA LEU A 421 5.89 -22.07 -3.02
C LEU A 421 5.20 -22.91 -1.95
N ALA A 422 4.12 -22.41 -1.34
CA ALA A 422 3.37 -23.14 -0.33
C ALA A 422 2.80 -24.46 -0.87
N PHE A 423 2.12 -24.44 -2.01
CA PHE A 423 1.58 -25.66 -2.61
C PHE A 423 2.65 -26.57 -3.20
N SER A 424 3.73 -26.01 -3.75
CA SER A 424 4.86 -26.80 -4.25
C SER A 424 5.55 -27.56 -3.12
N LEU A 425 5.67 -26.97 -1.93
CA LEU A 425 6.19 -27.65 -0.74
C LEU A 425 5.31 -28.83 -0.34
N ASP A 426 3.99 -28.66 -0.30
CA ASP A 426 3.05 -29.74 0.01
C ASP A 426 3.10 -30.89 -1.02
N LEU A 427 3.19 -30.53 -2.30
CA LEU A 427 3.32 -31.52 -3.38
C LEU A 427 4.65 -32.28 -3.33
N ALA A 428 5.75 -31.59 -3.02
CA ALA A 428 7.07 -32.22 -2.85
C ALA A 428 7.09 -33.18 -1.66
N TRP A 429 6.34 -32.90 -0.60
CA TRP A 429 6.25 -33.74 0.58
C TRP A 429 5.21 -34.87 0.49
N GLY A 430 4.46 -34.99 -0.62
CA GLY A 430 3.46 -36.02 -0.87
C GLY A 430 2.14 -35.83 -0.12
N ARG A 431 1.99 -34.78 0.68
CA ARG A 431 0.80 -34.52 1.53
C ARG A 431 -0.49 -34.25 0.74
N ALA A 432 -0.37 -33.76 -0.49
CA ALA A 432 -1.52 -33.47 -1.33
C ALA A 432 -2.25 -34.71 -1.88
N ARG A 433 -1.61 -35.88 -1.87
CA ARG A 433 -2.21 -37.15 -2.34
C ARG A 433 -3.05 -37.86 -1.28
N GLU A 434 -2.70 -37.78 -0.01
CA GLU A 434 -3.43 -38.40 1.08
C GLU A 434 -4.87 -37.88 1.23
N SER A 435 -5.10 -36.62 0.96
CA SER A 435 -6.45 -36.03 0.99
C SER A 435 -7.37 -36.46 -0.17
N ALA A 436 -6.81 -36.97 -1.27
CA ALA A 436 -7.57 -37.44 -2.43
C ALA A 436 -7.90 -38.95 -2.33
N VAL A 437 -6.95 -39.75 -1.81
CA VAL A 437 -7.11 -41.21 -1.69
C VAL A 437 -8.03 -41.58 -0.52
N GLY A 438 -8.07 -40.82 0.55
CA GLY A 438 -8.94 -41.08 1.71
C GLY A 438 -10.45 -40.85 1.45
N ARG A 439 -10.85 -40.48 0.25
CA ARG A 439 -12.27 -40.29 -0.16
C ARG A 439 -12.80 -41.37 -1.09
N GLU A 440 -11.96 -42.24 -1.63
CA GLU A 440 -12.37 -43.30 -2.56
C GLU A 440 -12.58 -44.67 -1.88
N SER A 441 -12.25 -44.81 -0.60
CA SER A 441 -12.39 -46.06 0.10
C SER A 441 -13.31 -45.94 1.30
N ALA A 442 -14.60 -46.03 1.08
CA ALA A 442 -15.58 -46.70 1.95
C ALA A 442 -16.87 -47.01 1.16
N PRO A 443 -17.00 -48.23 0.62
CA PRO A 443 -18.23 -48.95 0.87
C PRO A 443 -18.01 -49.99 1.94
N ALA A 444 -18.85 -50.01 2.95
CA ALA A 444 -18.99 -51.12 3.87
C ALA A 444 -19.44 -52.37 3.12
N GLY A 445 -18.66 -53.43 3.14
CA GLY A 445 -19.03 -54.73 2.61
C GLY A 445 -17.80 -55.64 2.44
N ASP A 446 -17.66 -56.63 3.32
CA ASP A 446 -16.88 -57.88 3.23
C ASP A 446 -15.65 -57.91 2.33
N THR A 447 -14.46 -57.91 2.94
CA THR A 447 -13.26 -58.53 2.37
C THR A 447 -12.34 -59.05 3.48
N GLN A 448 -12.48 -60.31 3.80
CA GLN A 448 -11.38 -61.19 4.16
C GLN A 448 -10.63 -61.45 2.84
N ASP A 449 -9.45 -60.95 2.68
CA ASP A 449 -8.39 -61.14 1.66
C ASP A 449 -7.94 -59.83 1.00
N ALA A 450 -7.48 -58.89 1.78
CA ALA A 450 -6.64 -57.82 1.28
C ALA A 450 -5.17 -58.12 1.66
N GLY A 451 -4.40 -58.60 0.66
CA GLY A 451 -2.95 -58.63 0.75
C GLY A 451 -2.41 -57.23 1.12
N PRO A 452 -1.14 -57.12 1.58
CA PRO A 452 -0.61 -55.90 2.18
C PRO A 452 -0.85 -54.71 1.26
N ALA A 453 -1.73 -53.82 1.68
CA ALA A 453 -2.08 -52.57 0.97
C ALA A 453 -0.78 -51.88 0.55
N ALA A 454 -0.63 -51.64 -0.73
CA ALA A 454 0.51 -50.94 -1.31
C ALA A 454 0.75 -49.65 -0.49
N GLY A 455 1.76 -49.70 0.38
CA GLY A 455 2.10 -48.64 1.32
C GLY A 455 2.19 -47.34 0.56
N ALA A 456 1.47 -46.33 0.99
CA ALA A 456 1.53 -45.00 0.45
C ALA A 456 3.01 -44.61 0.32
N LEU A 457 3.51 -44.53 -0.91
CA LEU A 457 4.92 -44.26 -1.19
C LEU A 457 5.24 -42.89 -0.62
N GLN A 458 5.70 -42.85 0.62
CA GLN A 458 6.25 -41.65 1.24
C GLN A 458 7.38 -41.14 0.35
N ALA A 459 7.34 -39.86 0.00
CA ALA A 459 8.40 -39.25 -0.78
C ALA A 459 9.74 -39.55 -0.07
N PRO A 460 10.75 -40.06 -0.79
CA PRO A 460 12.04 -40.46 -0.19
C PRO A 460 12.66 -39.25 0.52
N ALA A 461 13.37 -39.52 1.64
CA ALA A 461 13.90 -38.50 2.54
C ALA A 461 14.72 -37.40 1.81
N TRP A 462 15.53 -37.80 0.81
CA TRP A 462 16.33 -36.87 0.05
C TRP A 462 15.50 -35.78 -0.70
N ARG A 463 14.27 -36.12 -1.19
CA ARG A 463 13.38 -35.15 -1.82
C ARG A 463 12.90 -34.09 -0.85
N LYS A 464 12.60 -34.49 0.39
CA LYS A 464 12.20 -33.55 1.44
C LYS A 464 13.35 -32.62 1.80
N THR A 465 14.57 -33.18 1.96
CA THR A 465 15.77 -32.39 2.23
C THR A 465 16.09 -31.43 1.07
N ALA A 466 16.07 -31.92 -0.16
CA ALA A 466 16.30 -31.07 -1.34
C ALA A 466 15.30 -29.91 -1.44
N ALA A 467 14.00 -30.17 -1.19
CA ALA A 467 12.98 -29.12 -1.19
C ALA A 467 13.23 -28.06 -0.10
N LEU A 468 13.67 -28.47 1.09
CA LEU A 468 14.02 -27.55 2.17
C LEU A 468 15.26 -26.72 1.84
N VAL A 469 16.30 -27.34 1.28
CA VAL A 469 17.52 -26.63 0.86
C VAL A 469 17.21 -25.60 -0.24
N LEU A 470 16.49 -26.00 -1.27
CA LEU A 470 16.08 -25.08 -2.34
C LEU A 470 15.23 -23.93 -1.81
N LEU A 471 14.32 -24.23 -0.89
CA LEU A 471 13.49 -23.22 -0.25
C LEU A 471 14.32 -22.26 0.61
N ALA A 472 15.26 -22.77 1.40
CA ALA A 472 16.18 -21.94 2.18
C ALA A 472 17.01 -21.02 1.27
N LEU A 473 17.57 -21.58 0.19
CA LEU A 473 18.31 -20.81 -0.81
C LEU A 473 17.45 -19.72 -1.47
N ALA A 474 16.16 -19.99 -1.71
CA ALA A 474 15.23 -19.02 -2.27
C ALA A 474 14.91 -17.87 -1.30
N ILE A 475 14.79 -18.16 -0.01
CA ILE A 475 14.38 -17.19 1.00
C ILE A 475 15.53 -16.31 1.48
N VAL A 476 16.76 -16.86 1.59
CA VAL A 476 17.92 -16.13 2.12
C VAL A 476 18.12 -14.75 1.48
N PRO A 477 18.06 -14.56 0.16
CA PRO A 477 18.25 -13.25 -0.44
C PRO A 477 17.23 -12.21 0.00
N ILE A 478 15.99 -12.64 0.21
CA ILE A 478 14.86 -11.75 0.50
C ILE A 478 14.59 -11.56 1.99
N ILE A 479 15.42 -12.12 2.88
CA ILE A 479 15.25 -11.89 4.32
C ILE A 479 15.40 -10.40 4.61
N PRO A 480 14.33 -9.73 5.10
CA PRO A 480 14.41 -8.31 5.40
C PRO A 480 15.22 -8.06 6.66
N LEU A 481 16.08 -7.06 6.62
CA LEU A 481 16.80 -6.55 7.78
C LEU A 481 15.96 -5.56 8.56
N PRO A 482 16.21 -5.38 9.88
CA PRO A 482 15.54 -4.38 10.68
C PRO A 482 15.58 -3.00 10.03
N MET A 483 14.45 -2.30 10.11
CA MET A 483 14.31 -0.99 9.47
C MET A 483 15.14 0.05 10.22
N PRO A 484 16.01 0.82 9.53
CA PRO A 484 16.69 1.95 10.15
C PRO A 484 15.66 3.02 10.52
N ALA A 485 15.90 3.71 11.63
CA ALA A 485 15.03 4.76 12.13
C ALA A 485 15.85 5.97 12.59
N ALA A 486 15.30 7.18 12.40
CA ALA A 486 15.84 8.42 12.91
C ALA A 486 14.80 9.17 13.75
N ALA A 487 15.27 10.12 14.53
CA ALA A 487 14.37 11.02 15.26
C ALA A 487 13.54 11.85 14.26
N ILE A 488 12.24 11.98 14.51
CA ILE A 488 11.36 12.90 13.78
C ILE A 488 11.77 14.34 14.08
N THR A 489 11.45 15.26 13.16
CA THR A 489 11.66 16.69 13.40
C THR A 489 10.66 17.18 14.45
N PRO A 490 11.12 17.54 15.68
CA PRO A 490 10.22 17.95 16.73
C PRO A 490 9.54 19.28 16.42
N THR A 491 8.41 19.53 17.06
CA THR A 491 7.76 20.84 17.06
C THR A 491 8.74 21.89 17.62
N PRO A 492 8.89 23.06 16.96
CA PRO A 492 9.86 24.07 17.38
C PRO A 492 9.62 24.58 18.79
N ALA A 493 10.69 24.85 19.55
CA ALA A 493 10.58 25.44 20.86
C ALA A 493 9.89 26.81 20.79
N GLY A 494 8.88 27.04 21.65
CA GLY A 494 8.04 28.25 21.64
C GLY A 494 6.83 28.19 20.69
N TRP A 495 6.62 27.07 19.98
CA TRP A 495 5.53 26.93 19.02
C TRP A 495 4.15 27.11 19.66
N GLU A 496 3.82 26.34 20.66
CA GLU A 496 2.50 26.42 21.32
C GLU A 496 2.28 27.75 22.02
N GLN A 497 3.31 28.28 22.66
CA GLN A 497 3.29 29.59 23.29
C GLN A 497 3.04 30.71 22.28
N ALA A 498 3.69 30.63 21.10
CA ALA A 498 3.45 31.60 20.05
C ALA A 498 1.98 31.56 19.56
N PHE A 499 1.44 30.36 19.33
CA PHE A 499 0.04 30.22 18.90
C PHE A 499 -0.95 30.65 19.96
N SER A 500 -0.71 30.35 21.24
CA SER A 500 -1.57 30.82 22.34
C SER A 500 -1.64 32.34 22.43
N ARG A 501 -0.49 33.03 22.23
CA ARG A 501 -0.43 34.50 22.25
C ARG A 501 -1.02 35.15 21.02
N LEU A 502 -1.04 34.44 19.88
CA LEU A 502 -1.68 34.93 18.67
C LEU A 502 -3.20 34.97 18.75
N HIS A 503 -3.83 34.19 19.63
CA HIS A 503 -5.29 34.09 19.76
C HIS A 503 -6.02 33.95 18.40
N LEU A 504 -5.58 32.96 17.60
CA LEU A 504 -6.16 32.74 16.28
C LEU A 504 -7.50 32.01 16.39
N ALA A 505 -8.43 32.36 15.52
CA ALA A 505 -9.67 31.60 15.39
C ALA A 505 -9.39 30.19 14.88
N SER A 506 -10.22 29.22 15.25
CA SER A 506 -10.13 27.85 14.71
C SER A 506 -10.17 27.88 13.18
N GLY A 507 -9.28 27.12 12.52
CA GLY A 507 -9.15 27.09 11.07
C GLY A 507 -8.51 28.35 10.46
N ALA A 508 -7.94 29.26 11.27
CA ALA A 508 -7.22 30.41 10.75
C ALA A 508 -6.06 29.98 9.86
N ARG A 509 -5.91 30.63 8.71
CA ARG A 509 -4.84 30.33 7.75
C ARG A 509 -3.51 30.88 8.25
N VAL A 510 -2.51 30.03 8.32
CA VAL A 510 -1.16 30.37 8.79
C VAL A 510 -0.13 30.05 7.72
N LEU A 511 0.68 31.05 7.38
CA LEU A 511 1.89 30.82 6.60
C LEU A 511 3.01 30.44 7.57
N VAL A 512 3.47 29.21 7.51
CA VAL A 512 4.64 28.74 8.28
C VAL A 512 5.88 28.83 7.41
N VAL A 513 6.95 29.36 7.95
CA VAL A 513 8.28 29.47 7.30
C VAL A 513 9.33 28.81 8.21
N PRO A 514 10.14 27.87 7.72
CA PRO A 514 10.30 27.47 6.33
C PRO A 514 9.04 26.82 5.76
N VAL A 515 8.82 27.03 4.47
CA VAL A 515 7.72 26.38 3.75
C VAL A 515 8.19 24.97 3.40
N LEU A 516 8.26 24.10 4.42
CA LEU A 516 8.59 22.68 4.30
C LEU A 516 7.29 21.88 4.40
N PRO A 517 6.65 21.49 3.26
CA PRO A 517 5.26 21.05 3.28
C PRO A 517 4.98 19.90 4.24
N ALA A 518 5.78 18.83 4.20
CA ALA A 518 5.59 17.65 5.03
C ALA A 518 5.88 17.93 6.52
N THR A 519 7.00 18.57 6.82
CA THR A 519 7.41 18.89 8.20
C THR A 519 6.40 19.80 8.90
N VAL A 520 5.85 20.79 8.17
CA VAL A 520 4.82 21.68 8.73
C VAL A 520 3.51 20.93 9.01
N MET A 521 3.15 19.96 8.16
CA MET A 521 2.01 19.06 8.44
C MET A 521 2.26 18.22 9.69
N ARG A 522 3.49 17.73 9.89
CA ARG A 522 3.88 17.04 11.13
C ARG A 522 3.69 17.94 12.34
N TRP A 523 4.23 19.17 12.33
CA TRP A 523 4.07 20.11 13.45
C TRP A 523 2.59 20.44 13.73
N GLN A 524 1.77 20.56 12.68
CA GLN A 524 0.33 20.72 12.81
C GLN A 524 -0.32 19.49 13.47
N ALA A 525 0.09 18.28 13.08
CA ALA A 525 -0.45 17.03 13.63
C ALA A 525 -0.08 16.82 15.10
N ASP A 526 1.12 17.24 15.49
CA ASP A 526 1.62 17.14 16.87
C ASP A 526 1.10 18.27 17.76
N SER A 527 0.61 19.37 17.17
CA SER A 527 0.08 20.53 17.88
C SER A 527 -1.37 20.33 18.33
N ALA A 528 -1.70 20.90 19.49
CA ALA A 528 -3.08 21.05 19.92
C ALA A 528 -3.82 22.22 19.23
N VAL A 529 -3.14 23.00 18.37
CA VAL A 529 -3.67 24.24 17.79
C VAL A 529 -4.37 23.98 16.46
N PRO A 530 -5.68 24.22 16.36
CA PRO A 530 -6.44 24.03 15.15
C PRO A 530 -6.25 25.21 14.18
N PHE A 531 -5.28 25.14 13.28
CA PHE A 531 -5.05 26.13 12.22
C PHE A 531 -4.97 25.45 10.86
N SER A 532 -5.19 26.22 9.79
CA SER A 532 -5.05 25.77 8.40
C SER A 532 -3.68 26.18 7.85
N VAL A 533 -2.93 25.23 7.33
CA VAL A 533 -1.60 25.49 6.75
C VAL A 533 -1.73 25.92 5.30
N ILE A 534 -1.06 27.03 4.93
CA ILE A 534 -1.04 27.53 3.55
C ILE A 534 -0.27 26.61 2.61
N SER A 535 0.66 25.80 3.14
CA SER A 535 1.38 24.78 2.39
C SER A 535 0.86 23.37 2.69
N GLY A 536 1.35 22.36 1.96
CA GLY A 536 1.06 20.96 2.23
C GLY A 536 1.83 20.05 1.28
N TYR A 537 2.25 18.88 1.75
CA TYR A 537 2.71 17.77 0.92
C TYR A 537 1.48 16.93 0.56
N CYS A 538 0.92 17.18 -0.60
CA CYS A 538 -0.37 16.65 -1.01
C CYS A 538 -0.51 16.67 -2.54
N ILE A 539 -1.57 16.04 -3.04
CA ILE A 539 -2.01 16.14 -4.42
C ILE A 539 -3.26 17.03 -4.43
N ALA A 540 -3.32 17.97 -5.38
CA ALA A 540 -4.46 18.85 -5.57
C ALA A 540 -4.60 19.21 -7.05
N PRO A 541 -5.81 19.58 -7.53
CA PRO A 541 -5.98 19.99 -8.90
C PRO A 541 -5.31 21.35 -9.15
N ASN A 542 -4.62 21.47 -10.27
CA ASN A 542 -4.17 22.76 -10.76
C ASN A 542 -5.41 23.67 -10.95
N PRO A 543 -5.42 24.88 -10.39
CA PRO A 543 -6.61 25.74 -10.42
C PRO A 543 -7.02 26.21 -11.83
N VAL A 544 -6.12 26.09 -12.82
CA VAL A 544 -6.39 26.51 -14.21
C VAL A 544 -6.76 25.31 -15.09
N THR A 545 -6.02 24.19 -14.96
CA THR A 545 -6.17 23.03 -15.85
C THR A 545 -7.00 21.90 -15.28
N GLY A 546 -7.26 21.89 -13.96
CA GLY A 546 -7.91 20.78 -13.24
C GLY A 546 -7.06 19.51 -13.16
N ARG A 547 -5.81 19.51 -13.67
CA ARG A 547 -4.94 18.34 -13.64
C ARG A 547 -4.35 18.14 -12.25
N ALA A 548 -4.22 16.88 -11.87
CA ALA A 548 -3.54 16.49 -10.63
C ALA A 548 -2.09 16.99 -10.61
N GLU A 549 -1.72 17.71 -9.56
CA GLU A 549 -0.37 18.21 -9.33
C GLU A 549 -0.02 18.09 -7.85
N ILE A 550 1.28 18.02 -7.54
CA ILE A 550 1.74 18.17 -6.16
C ILE A 550 1.46 19.59 -5.70
N CYS A 551 0.88 19.76 -4.52
CA CYS A 551 0.41 21.03 -3.97
C CYS A 551 1.35 22.20 -4.23
N HIS A 552 0.79 23.29 -4.77
CA HIS A 552 1.53 24.41 -5.39
C HIS A 552 2.32 25.31 -4.44
N SER A 553 1.93 25.33 -3.15
CA SER A 553 2.55 26.27 -2.21
C SER A 553 4.05 26.06 -2.04
N GLY A 554 4.54 24.83 -2.22
CA GLY A 554 5.98 24.50 -2.16
C GLY A 554 6.77 24.89 -3.43
N ARG A 555 6.08 25.14 -4.57
CA ARG A 555 6.69 25.53 -5.85
C ARG A 555 6.57 27.03 -6.18
N ASN A 556 5.94 27.80 -5.29
CA ASN A 556 5.82 29.25 -5.47
C ASN A 556 7.20 29.90 -5.25
N ARG A 557 7.63 30.79 -6.18
CA ARG A 557 8.91 31.51 -6.07
C ARG A 557 9.08 32.25 -4.74
N THR A 558 7.99 32.76 -4.17
CA THR A 558 8.04 33.39 -2.84
C THR A 558 8.36 32.37 -1.76
N ALA A 559 7.74 31.18 -1.79
CA ALA A 559 8.02 30.10 -0.85
C ALA A 559 9.46 29.60 -0.98
N SER A 560 9.94 29.38 -2.22
CA SER A 560 11.33 28.99 -2.49
C SER A 560 12.31 30.00 -1.92
N TYR A 561 12.10 31.29 -2.19
CA TYR A 561 12.95 32.37 -1.66
C TYR A 561 12.95 32.43 -0.12
N LEU A 562 11.81 32.25 0.52
CA LEU A 562 11.73 32.20 1.99
C LEU A 562 12.49 31.01 2.56
N ASN A 563 12.46 29.85 1.88
CA ASN A 563 13.24 28.68 2.27
C ASN A 563 14.74 28.90 2.09
N ASP A 564 15.17 29.50 0.97
CA ASP A 564 16.59 29.82 0.73
C ASP A 564 17.13 30.80 1.78
N LEU A 565 16.33 31.81 2.17
CA LEU A 565 16.68 32.71 3.26
C LEU A 565 16.84 31.97 4.60
N TRP A 566 16.01 30.97 4.85
CA TRP A 566 16.08 30.15 6.06
C TRP A 566 17.30 29.24 6.06
N LEU A 567 17.61 28.61 4.91
CA LEU A 567 18.80 27.75 4.72
C LEU A 567 20.11 28.54 4.68
N GLY A 568 20.02 29.86 4.47
CA GLY A 568 21.23 30.69 4.25
C GLY A 568 21.80 30.56 2.84
N GLU A 569 21.05 29.98 1.92
CA GLU A 569 21.45 29.77 0.52
C GLU A 569 21.14 30.99 -0.37
N GLN A 570 21.80 31.03 -1.55
CA GLN A 570 21.56 32.07 -2.58
C GLN A 570 21.02 31.40 -3.84
N GLY A 571 19.84 30.77 -3.74
CA GLY A 571 19.24 30.03 -4.86
C GLY A 571 18.23 30.86 -5.65
N ALA A 572 17.11 31.21 -5.04
CA ALA A 572 16.03 31.92 -5.70
C ALA A 572 16.23 33.44 -5.66
N ALA A 573 15.89 34.13 -6.75
CA ALA A 573 15.87 35.58 -6.78
C ALA A 573 14.77 36.14 -5.87
N ALA A 574 15.06 37.22 -5.15
CA ALA A 574 14.09 37.89 -4.29
C ALA A 574 12.83 38.28 -5.11
N PRO A 575 11.63 37.90 -4.63
CA PRO A 575 10.40 38.34 -5.28
C PRO A 575 10.28 39.87 -5.18
N SER A 576 9.77 40.51 -6.22
CA SER A 576 9.44 41.93 -6.12
C SER A 576 8.42 42.15 -5.00
N THR A 577 8.46 43.34 -4.38
CA THR A 577 7.50 43.71 -3.32
C THR A 577 6.04 43.59 -3.80
N ALA A 578 5.77 43.91 -5.09
CA ALA A 578 4.47 43.75 -5.68
C ALA A 578 4.03 42.28 -5.75
N ARG A 579 4.93 41.39 -6.16
CA ARG A 579 4.68 39.93 -6.21
C ARG A 579 4.46 39.34 -4.82
N LEU A 580 5.27 39.74 -3.85
CA LEU A 580 5.08 39.29 -2.47
C LEU A 580 3.71 39.74 -1.91
N ARG A 581 3.32 40.99 -2.15
CA ARG A 581 2.02 41.51 -1.73
C ARG A 581 0.87 40.77 -2.44
N SER A 582 0.97 40.48 -3.74
CA SER A 582 -0.05 39.69 -4.45
C SER A 582 -0.18 38.29 -3.92
N THR A 583 0.95 37.64 -3.61
CA THR A 583 0.97 36.30 -3.03
C THR A 583 0.34 36.28 -1.63
N LEU A 584 0.68 37.23 -0.76
CA LEU A 584 0.08 37.37 0.58
C LEU A 584 -1.42 37.71 0.49
N ALA A 585 -1.82 38.54 -0.50
CA ALA A 585 -3.23 38.87 -0.76
C ALA A 585 -4.04 37.63 -1.21
N TYR A 586 -3.46 36.74 -1.99
CA TYR A 586 -4.05 35.46 -2.37
C TYR A 586 -4.16 34.51 -1.18
N TRP A 587 -3.06 34.28 -0.45
CA TRP A 587 -3.03 33.40 0.70
C TRP A 587 -3.88 33.90 1.88
N ARG A 588 -3.97 35.20 2.06
CA ARG A 588 -4.69 35.87 3.17
C ARG A 588 -4.37 35.23 4.52
N PRO A 589 -3.08 35.14 4.92
CA PRO A 589 -2.74 34.54 6.20
C PRO A 589 -3.27 35.38 7.35
N ALA A 590 -3.86 34.75 8.36
CA ALA A 590 -4.21 35.38 9.63
C ALA A 590 -2.95 35.61 10.49
N ALA A 591 -1.92 34.81 10.26
CA ALA A 591 -0.60 34.97 10.86
C ALA A 591 0.50 34.42 9.93
N VAL A 592 1.70 34.99 10.05
CA VAL A 592 2.95 34.44 9.52
C VAL A 592 3.75 33.96 10.72
N VAL A 593 4.17 32.69 10.72
CA VAL A 593 4.95 32.07 11.80
C VAL A 593 6.26 31.60 11.20
N ALA A 594 7.39 32.12 11.67
CA ALA A 594 8.70 31.73 11.18
C ALA A 594 9.53 31.03 12.28
N VAL A 595 10.08 29.87 11.92
CA VAL A 595 11.00 29.12 12.79
C VAL A 595 12.41 29.68 12.55
N THR A 596 12.73 30.77 13.25
CA THR A 596 14.00 31.49 13.05
C THR A 596 14.25 32.48 14.20
N SER A 597 15.46 33.04 14.26
CA SER A 597 15.80 34.12 15.18
C SER A 597 15.60 35.49 14.54
N ARG A 598 15.38 36.52 15.37
CA ARG A 598 15.21 37.92 14.91
C ARG A 598 16.44 38.46 14.15
N GLY A 599 17.64 38.03 14.53
CA GLY A 599 18.88 38.42 13.88
C GLY A 599 19.22 37.65 12.60
N SER A 600 18.47 36.63 12.22
CA SER A 600 18.66 35.87 10.98
C SER A 600 18.35 36.70 9.73
N ARG A 601 18.80 36.25 8.55
CA ARG A 601 18.38 36.87 7.26
C ARG A 601 16.87 36.84 7.08
N LEU A 602 16.25 35.71 7.35
CA LEU A 602 14.80 35.53 7.24
C LEU A 602 14.06 36.42 8.25
N GLY A 603 14.48 36.44 9.51
CA GLY A 603 13.84 37.27 10.55
C GLY A 603 13.89 38.76 10.22
N ARG A 604 15.04 39.27 9.75
CA ARG A 604 15.18 40.65 9.28
C ARG A 604 14.32 40.93 8.04
N TYR A 605 14.32 40.04 7.05
CA TYR A 605 13.52 40.17 5.83
C TYR A 605 12.02 40.28 6.15
N LEU A 606 11.50 39.35 6.94
CA LEU A 606 10.08 39.35 7.35
C LEU A 606 9.73 40.60 8.19
N SER A 607 10.63 41.02 9.09
CA SER A 607 10.43 42.23 9.92
C SER A 607 10.39 43.52 9.06
N ASN A 608 11.18 43.59 8.01
CA ASN A 608 11.17 44.73 7.09
C ASN A 608 9.85 44.86 6.30
N ILE A 609 9.17 43.74 6.05
CA ILE A 609 7.94 43.70 5.25
C ILE A 609 6.69 43.75 6.12
N LEU A 610 6.68 43.02 7.24
CA LEU A 610 5.52 42.84 8.11
C LEU A 610 5.57 43.75 9.36
N GLY A 611 6.67 44.45 9.56
CA GLY A 611 6.93 45.18 10.80
C GLY A 611 7.57 44.29 11.87
N PRO A 612 7.71 44.77 13.11
CA PRO A 612 8.26 43.98 14.21
C PRO A 612 7.34 42.78 14.50
N PRO A 613 7.93 41.61 14.90
CA PRO A 613 7.13 40.45 15.23
C PRO A 613 6.19 40.73 16.41
N THR A 614 4.94 40.27 16.31
CA THR A 614 3.92 40.38 17.37
C THR A 614 4.27 39.49 18.55
N VAL A 615 4.86 38.32 18.26
CA VAL A 615 5.28 37.33 19.26
C VAL A 615 6.69 36.86 18.93
N GLN A 616 7.49 36.73 19.98
CA GLN A 616 8.80 36.06 19.92
C GLN A 616 8.88 35.10 21.10
N ASP A 617 9.07 33.81 20.81
CA ASP A 617 9.20 32.78 21.82
C ASP A 617 10.10 31.64 21.31
N GLY A 618 11.12 31.29 22.08
CA GLY A 618 12.12 30.30 21.66
C GLY A 618 12.69 30.56 20.28
N SER A 619 12.55 29.61 19.37
CA SER A 619 12.96 29.69 17.97
C SER A 619 11.84 30.19 17.03
N VAL A 620 10.72 30.70 17.57
CA VAL A 620 9.56 31.10 16.79
C VAL A 620 9.35 32.62 16.84
N LEU A 621 9.25 33.20 15.67
CA LEU A 621 8.78 34.57 15.46
C LEU A 621 7.40 34.52 14.79
N ALA A 622 6.46 35.34 15.25
CA ALA A 622 5.15 35.39 14.65
C ALA A 622 4.65 36.81 14.42
N TRP A 623 3.97 37.01 13.32
CA TRP A 623 3.37 38.29 12.93
C TRP A 623 1.88 38.11 12.69
N ARG A 624 1.07 39.05 13.15
CA ARG A 624 -0.27 39.26 12.61
C ARG A 624 -0.12 40.19 11.41
N PRO A 625 -0.50 39.76 10.20
CA PRO A 625 -0.42 40.66 9.04
C PRO A 625 -1.31 41.88 9.31
N VAL A 626 -0.78 43.09 9.08
CA VAL A 626 -1.58 44.29 8.97
C VAL A 626 -2.59 44.04 7.87
N ARG A 627 -3.88 44.24 8.15
CA ARG A 627 -4.97 44.05 7.17
C ARG A 627 -4.57 44.70 5.84
N ALA A 628 -4.35 43.86 4.82
CA ALA A 628 -4.12 44.40 3.47
C ALA A 628 -5.28 45.33 3.10
N PRO A 629 -5.02 46.45 2.44
CA PRO A 629 -6.08 47.32 1.94
C PRO A 629 -7.11 46.47 1.18
N ARG A 630 -8.40 46.67 1.47
CA ARG A 630 -9.49 45.94 0.80
C ARG A 630 -9.26 46.00 -0.70
N ALA A 631 -9.07 44.83 -1.33
CA ALA A 631 -9.05 44.72 -2.78
C ALA A 631 -10.39 45.22 -3.29
N ILE A 632 -10.34 46.15 -4.22
CA ILE A 632 -11.50 46.59 -4.99
C ILE A 632 -12.09 45.32 -5.64
N ALA A 633 -13.38 45.08 -5.38
CA ALA A 633 -14.11 43.93 -5.92
C ALA A 633 -14.16 44.05 -7.46
N GLY A 634 -13.39 43.24 -8.15
CA GLY A 634 -13.34 43.18 -9.60
C GLY A 634 -12.39 42.08 -10.05
N GLY A 635 -12.96 40.91 -10.36
CA GLY A 635 -12.27 39.83 -11.03
C GLY A 635 -11.81 38.70 -10.09
N LEU A 636 -12.24 37.49 -10.38
CA LEU A 636 -11.71 36.25 -9.87
C LEU A 636 -10.19 36.23 -10.10
N GLY A 637 -9.42 36.47 -9.04
CA GLY A 637 -7.96 36.52 -9.11
C GLY A 637 -7.41 35.14 -9.44
N THR A 638 -6.92 34.97 -10.64
CA THR A 638 -6.08 33.84 -11.04
C THR A 638 -4.84 33.81 -10.17
N ALA A 639 -4.44 32.62 -9.72
CA ALA A 639 -3.20 32.42 -9.00
C ALA A 639 -2.03 33.02 -9.81
N PRO A 640 -1.08 33.75 -9.20
CA PRO A 640 0.06 34.30 -9.92
C PRO A 640 0.92 33.18 -10.47
N ASN A 641 0.85 32.98 -11.79
CA ASN A 641 1.66 32.01 -12.53
C ASN A 641 3.16 32.34 -12.41
N GLY A 642 3.96 31.26 -12.24
CA GLY A 642 5.41 31.27 -12.40
C GLY A 642 6.21 30.51 -11.39
#